data_b12824355428e478f65f7e4f018094c5
#
_entry.id   b12824355428e478f65f7e4f018094c5
#
_cell.length_a   1.000
_cell.length_b   1.000
_cell.length_c   1.000
_cell.angle_alpha   90.00
_cell.angle_beta   90.00
_cell.angle_gamma   90.00
#
_symmetry.space_group_name_H-M   'P 1'
#
loop_
_entity.id
_entity.type
_entity.pdbx_description
1 polymer ?
#
loop_
_entity_poly.entity_id
_entity_poly.type
_entity_poly.pdbx_seq_one_letter_code
_entity_poly.pdbx_strand_id
1 'polypeptide(L)'
;MKKTFAPILWLLVALAGAWAFATLALHRGEEINSAYILIAALCTYTIGYRFYSKWIAARVLMLDDRRATPCEVHDDGKDFCKTNKWIVFGHHFAAISGPGPLVGPVLASQFGYLPGTLWILIGCVLGGAVQDFVILFCSLRRGGKSLGQMVKEELNTTAGYIALVAILAIMVILLAVLALVVVKALAESPWGIFTVGATVPIAMFMGGYMRFVRVGKVLEASVFGVVLLLLAVGGGKLVHTSPHWAQVFGLRDITLAWTIILYGLAASVLPVWLLLAPRDYLSTFMKLGTIFALAAGIFCVLPNLHMPAITQFVDGSGPVVAGKVFPFCFITIACGAISGFHTLIASGTTPKILTRESYARPIGYGAMCLESLVAIMALIAACTLEPGVYLSMNIKGEAATTVAKVTAYGFPVTVEHMDALANQIGEKSLFGRTGGAATLAVGMAGIFSKIVNGRWLDLWYHFAIMFEALFILTTLDAGTRVGRYILQDLLGNLWKPLGDTKNLGANFLASGLMVCGWGWFLIQGVRDPLGGINSLWPLFGIANQMLAAIALCLATTVILKTQLQLKPESKVKSQKSKVGRPAFAFIALIPLLWLLAVTFTAGVEKIWHADPRIGFLAQAKSLDEKMSALRAGIVTAQVGGEAKLIAAAETALRANRTLRFNNLLDAGVAGVFLVLVSVIVLISVREWILLLARKKAAELRETPPVWLPDYAIAESKPLNVLSLLALGLALLKELSGESHLERAQKLACECNAVHAEKSPQQIYVETTEERFKGVRRCC
;
A
#
# COMPACT_ATOMS: atom_id res chain seq x y z
N MET A 1 18.47 -28.50 -27.15
CA MET A 1 17.10 -28.30 -27.67
C MET A 1 16.05 -29.23 -27.02
N LYS A 2 16.29 -30.54 -26.80
CA LYS A 2 15.26 -31.46 -26.22
C LYS A 2 14.79 -31.12 -24.77
N LYS A 3 15.60 -30.45 -23.93
CA LYS A 3 15.21 -30.13 -22.54
C LYS A 3 14.28 -28.90 -22.39
N THR A 4 14.17 -28.05 -23.42
CA THR A 4 13.28 -26.87 -23.42
C THR A 4 11.94 -27.14 -24.06
N PHE A 5 11.84 -28.16 -24.91
CA PHE A 5 10.60 -28.46 -25.65
C PHE A 5 9.54 -29.14 -24.76
N ALA A 6 9.96 -30.02 -23.83
CA ALA A 6 9.03 -30.73 -22.97
C ALA A 6 8.20 -29.80 -22.04
N PRO A 7 8.77 -28.78 -21.35
CA PRO A 7 7.97 -27.85 -20.57
C PRO A 7 6.96 -27.05 -21.38
N ILE A 8 7.33 -26.65 -22.62
CA ILE A 8 6.44 -25.92 -23.53
C ILE A 8 5.28 -26.82 -23.98
N LEU A 9 5.55 -28.08 -24.33
CA LEU A 9 4.53 -29.04 -24.71
C LEU A 9 3.52 -29.27 -23.56
N TRP A 10 4.01 -29.46 -22.34
CA TRP A 10 3.15 -29.65 -21.17
C TRP A 10 2.34 -28.39 -20.83
N LEU A 11 2.93 -27.20 -21.04
CA LEU A 11 2.19 -25.94 -20.90
C LEU A 11 1.05 -25.85 -21.91
N LEU A 12 1.31 -26.23 -23.19
CA LEU A 12 0.27 -26.25 -24.23
C LEU A 12 -0.82 -27.26 -23.91
N VAL A 13 -0.49 -28.44 -23.40
CA VAL A 13 -1.46 -29.43 -22.96
C VAL A 13 -2.32 -28.91 -21.80
N ALA A 14 -1.69 -28.24 -20.82
CA ALA A 14 -2.41 -27.62 -19.71
C ALA A 14 -3.35 -26.50 -20.17
N LEU A 15 -2.88 -25.65 -21.08
CA LEU A 15 -3.70 -24.58 -21.67
C LEU A 15 -4.86 -25.13 -22.50
N ALA A 16 -4.63 -26.20 -23.27
CA ALA A 16 -5.69 -26.86 -24.04
C ALA A 16 -6.74 -27.48 -23.10
N GLY A 17 -6.32 -28.12 -22.01
CA GLY A 17 -7.22 -28.62 -20.98
C GLY A 17 -8.05 -27.53 -20.31
N ALA A 18 -7.39 -26.44 -19.89
CA ALA A 18 -8.06 -25.29 -19.31
C ALA A 18 -9.06 -24.65 -20.28
N TRP A 19 -8.68 -24.51 -21.56
CA TRP A 19 -9.56 -24.00 -22.59
C TRP A 19 -10.77 -24.90 -22.84
N ALA A 20 -10.57 -26.24 -22.88
CA ALA A 20 -11.67 -27.19 -23.06
C ALA A 20 -12.67 -27.12 -21.89
N PHE A 21 -12.20 -27.04 -20.64
CA PHE A 21 -13.06 -26.87 -19.48
C PHE A 21 -13.81 -25.54 -19.49
N ALA A 22 -13.12 -24.44 -19.81
CA ALA A 22 -13.74 -23.12 -19.93
C ALA A 22 -14.82 -23.10 -20.99
N THR A 23 -14.56 -23.70 -22.16
CA THR A 23 -15.53 -23.81 -23.26
C THR A 23 -16.75 -24.65 -22.85
N LEU A 24 -16.53 -25.75 -22.13
CA LEU A 24 -17.61 -26.60 -21.62
C LEU A 24 -18.51 -25.86 -20.62
N ALA A 25 -17.92 -25.15 -19.67
CA ALA A 25 -18.63 -24.36 -18.67
C ALA A 25 -19.47 -23.25 -19.32
N LEU A 26 -18.87 -22.48 -20.23
CA LEU A 26 -19.56 -21.44 -20.96
C LEU A 26 -20.69 -21.97 -21.86
N HIS A 27 -20.47 -23.13 -22.49
CA HIS A 27 -21.51 -23.79 -23.31
C HIS A 27 -22.69 -24.28 -22.47
N ARG A 28 -22.45 -24.61 -21.20
CA ARG A 28 -23.52 -24.99 -20.24
C ARG A 28 -24.22 -23.77 -19.64
N GLY A 29 -23.80 -22.56 -19.96
CA GLY A 29 -24.38 -21.34 -19.38
C GLY A 29 -24.06 -21.13 -17.91
N GLU A 30 -22.96 -21.72 -17.42
CA GLU A 30 -22.52 -21.50 -16.04
C GLU A 30 -22.15 -20.04 -15.80
N GLU A 31 -22.74 -19.43 -14.77
CA GLU A 31 -22.43 -18.08 -14.38
C GLU A 31 -21.03 -18.00 -13.77
N ILE A 32 -20.27 -16.96 -14.16
CA ILE A 32 -18.95 -16.71 -13.57
C ILE A 32 -19.14 -16.16 -12.16
N ASN A 33 -18.81 -16.96 -11.17
CA ASN A 33 -18.79 -16.52 -9.78
C ASN A 33 -17.39 -16.03 -9.37
N SER A 34 -17.32 -15.39 -8.21
CA SER A 34 -16.11 -14.77 -7.67
C SER A 34 -14.96 -15.74 -7.38
N ALA A 35 -15.25 -17.02 -7.14
CA ALA A 35 -14.22 -18.02 -6.86
C ALA A 35 -13.30 -18.25 -8.06
N TYR A 36 -13.80 -18.16 -9.30
CA TYR A 36 -12.96 -18.28 -10.51
C TYR A 36 -11.85 -17.21 -10.54
N ILE A 37 -12.20 -15.94 -10.23
CA ILE A 37 -11.22 -14.85 -10.19
C ILE A 37 -10.23 -15.06 -9.04
N LEU A 38 -10.70 -15.48 -7.87
CA LEU A 38 -9.83 -15.73 -6.72
C LEU A 38 -8.85 -16.89 -6.98
N ILE A 39 -9.32 -18.00 -7.57
CA ILE A 39 -8.47 -19.14 -7.94
C ILE A 39 -7.45 -18.72 -9.00
N ALA A 40 -7.86 -17.96 -10.04
CA ALA A 40 -6.95 -17.46 -11.06
C ALA A 40 -5.84 -16.59 -10.45
N ALA A 41 -6.18 -15.74 -9.48
CA ALA A 41 -5.21 -14.92 -8.76
C ALA A 41 -4.23 -15.77 -7.95
N LEU A 42 -4.73 -16.72 -7.15
CA LEU A 42 -3.88 -17.62 -6.35
C LEU A 42 -2.93 -18.43 -7.22
N CYS A 43 -3.40 -18.97 -8.34
CA CYS A 43 -2.56 -19.70 -9.29
C CYS A 43 -1.48 -18.79 -9.89
N THR A 44 -1.86 -17.61 -10.36
CA THR A 44 -0.95 -16.65 -11.00
C THR A 44 0.16 -16.22 -10.03
N TYR A 45 -0.19 -15.86 -8.79
CA TYR A 45 0.77 -15.45 -7.77
C TYR A 45 1.66 -16.60 -7.33
N THR A 46 1.13 -17.79 -7.19
CA THR A 46 1.92 -18.98 -6.83
C THR A 46 2.95 -19.30 -7.91
N ILE A 47 2.58 -19.26 -9.18
CA ILE A 47 3.48 -19.47 -10.31
C ILE A 47 4.53 -18.36 -10.36
N GLY A 48 4.13 -17.10 -10.27
CA GLY A 48 5.02 -15.95 -10.23
C GLY A 48 6.03 -16.03 -9.09
N TYR A 49 5.56 -16.32 -7.89
CA TYR A 49 6.43 -16.49 -6.73
C TYR A 49 7.35 -17.71 -6.85
N ARG A 50 6.83 -18.87 -7.27
CA ARG A 50 7.60 -20.11 -7.31
C ARG A 50 8.70 -20.12 -8.35
N PHE A 51 8.42 -19.61 -9.53
CA PHE A 51 9.32 -19.69 -10.68
C PHE A 51 9.99 -18.37 -11.01
N TYR A 52 9.23 -17.31 -11.25
CA TYR A 52 9.76 -16.04 -11.73
C TYR A 52 10.59 -15.33 -10.66
N SER A 53 10.10 -15.18 -9.44
CA SER A 53 10.86 -14.53 -8.37
C SER A 53 12.10 -15.34 -7.98
N LYS A 54 12.03 -16.68 -8.02
CA LYS A 54 13.20 -17.55 -7.77
C LYS A 54 14.27 -17.36 -8.84
N TRP A 55 13.85 -17.23 -10.10
CA TRP A 55 14.78 -16.98 -11.20
C TRP A 55 15.44 -15.61 -11.06
N ILE A 56 14.67 -14.55 -10.71
CA ILE A 56 15.21 -13.21 -10.44
C ILE A 56 16.24 -13.29 -9.30
N ALA A 57 15.91 -13.89 -8.17
CA ALA A 57 16.80 -14.05 -7.03
C ALA A 57 18.11 -14.72 -7.38
N ALA A 58 18.07 -15.82 -8.17
CA ALA A 58 19.23 -16.65 -8.46
C ALA A 58 20.07 -16.14 -9.63
N ARG A 59 19.48 -15.49 -10.64
CA ARG A 59 20.15 -15.15 -11.91
C ARG A 59 20.36 -13.67 -12.11
N VAL A 60 19.43 -12.84 -11.64
CA VAL A 60 19.46 -11.39 -11.85
C VAL A 60 20.15 -10.70 -10.69
N LEU A 61 19.67 -10.93 -9.46
CA LEU A 61 20.16 -10.27 -8.24
C LEU A 61 21.30 -11.06 -7.58
N MET A 62 21.37 -12.37 -7.77
CA MET A 62 22.41 -13.24 -7.22
C MET A 62 22.54 -13.08 -5.70
N LEU A 63 21.44 -13.31 -4.97
CA LEU A 63 21.41 -13.22 -3.53
C LEU A 63 22.43 -14.13 -2.86
N ASP A 64 23.14 -13.63 -1.85
CA ASP A 64 24.11 -14.39 -1.07
C ASP A 64 23.91 -14.13 0.43
N ASP A 65 23.44 -15.14 1.15
CA ASP A 65 23.17 -15.06 2.59
C ASP A 65 24.43 -14.95 3.45
N ARG A 66 25.63 -15.14 2.87
CA ARG A 66 26.91 -14.91 3.54
C ARG A 66 27.21 -13.43 3.70
N ARG A 67 26.60 -12.58 2.86
CA ARG A 67 26.74 -11.13 2.99
C ARG A 67 25.88 -10.62 4.14
N ALA A 68 26.51 -9.99 5.13
CA ALA A 68 25.80 -9.36 6.25
C ALA A 68 24.90 -8.24 5.75
N THR A 69 23.69 -8.20 6.30
CA THR A 69 22.69 -7.15 6.03
C THR A 69 22.95 -5.93 6.92
N PRO A 70 22.30 -4.78 6.66
CA PRO A 70 22.51 -3.57 7.45
C PRO A 70 22.31 -3.75 8.95
N CYS A 71 21.31 -4.53 9.40
CA CYS A 71 21.10 -4.78 10.82
C CYS A 71 22.17 -5.71 11.46
N GLU A 72 22.87 -6.50 10.66
CA GLU A 72 24.00 -7.29 11.16
C GLU A 72 25.26 -6.45 11.36
N VAL A 73 25.41 -5.36 10.59
CA VAL A 73 26.58 -4.48 10.61
C VAL A 73 26.38 -3.30 11.57
N HIS A 74 25.19 -2.75 11.66
CA HIS A 74 24.87 -1.48 12.35
C HIS A 74 23.77 -1.65 13.43
N ASP A 75 23.74 -2.75 14.14
CA ASP A 75 22.74 -2.99 15.20
C ASP A 75 22.81 -1.89 16.27
N ASP A 76 21.87 -0.94 16.24
CA ASP A 76 21.77 0.17 17.19
C ASP A 76 20.60 0.03 18.17
N GLY A 77 19.83 -1.06 18.07
CA GLY A 77 18.66 -1.33 18.91
C GLY A 77 17.49 -0.36 18.73
N LYS A 78 17.52 0.53 17.71
CA LYS A 78 16.47 1.53 17.43
C LYS A 78 15.94 1.43 16.02
N ASP A 79 16.75 1.80 15.03
CA ASP A 79 16.42 1.76 13.62
C ASP A 79 16.93 0.47 12.97
N PHE A 80 18.11 0.00 13.38
CA PHE A 80 18.73 -1.23 12.92
C PHE A 80 18.61 -2.31 14.00
N CYS A 81 17.65 -3.22 13.83
CA CYS A 81 17.38 -4.28 14.79
C CYS A 81 17.27 -5.63 14.09
N LYS A 82 17.97 -6.65 14.58
CA LYS A 82 17.82 -8.02 14.07
C LYS A 82 16.43 -8.54 14.39
N THR A 83 15.62 -8.77 13.37
CA THR A 83 14.23 -9.14 13.56
C THR A 83 13.92 -10.45 12.82
N ASN A 84 13.02 -11.26 13.40
CA ASN A 84 12.57 -12.50 12.79
C ASN A 84 11.90 -12.22 11.43
N LYS A 85 12.19 -13.05 10.43
CA LYS A 85 11.70 -12.89 9.04
C LYS A 85 10.18 -12.77 8.92
N TRP A 86 9.40 -13.43 9.78
CA TRP A 86 7.94 -13.39 9.75
C TRP A 86 7.39 -12.10 10.34
N ILE A 87 8.06 -11.58 11.37
CA ILE A 87 7.75 -10.25 11.92
C ILE A 87 8.08 -9.18 10.88
N VAL A 88 9.23 -9.29 10.20
CA VAL A 88 9.61 -8.39 9.11
C VAL A 88 8.61 -8.48 7.96
N PHE A 89 8.16 -9.68 7.60
CA PHE A 89 7.12 -9.87 6.58
C PHE A 89 5.82 -9.17 6.98
N GLY A 90 5.36 -9.38 8.22
CA GLY A 90 4.16 -8.73 8.74
C GLY A 90 4.27 -7.21 8.77
N HIS A 91 5.40 -6.68 9.27
CA HIS A 91 5.68 -5.23 9.27
C HIS A 91 5.69 -4.65 7.85
N HIS A 92 6.41 -5.29 6.92
CA HIS A 92 6.47 -4.85 5.52
C HIS A 92 5.09 -4.87 4.87
N PHE A 93 4.36 -5.98 5.00
CA PHE A 93 3.01 -6.13 4.48
C PHE A 93 2.04 -5.09 5.09
N ALA A 94 2.08 -4.88 6.41
CA ALA A 94 1.24 -3.88 7.06
C ALA A 94 1.52 -2.45 6.58
N ALA A 95 2.80 -2.13 6.33
CA ALA A 95 3.22 -0.80 5.91
C ALA A 95 2.90 -0.51 4.44
N ILE A 96 3.03 -1.50 3.53
CA ILE A 96 2.70 -1.32 2.11
C ILE A 96 1.20 -1.32 1.86
N SER A 97 0.45 -2.18 2.57
CA SER A 97 -0.99 -2.35 2.38
C SER A 97 -1.76 -1.19 2.99
N GLY A 98 -1.97 -0.15 2.20
CA GLY A 98 -2.78 1.03 2.49
C GLY A 98 -4.17 0.97 1.84
N PRO A 99 -4.85 2.11 1.60
CA PRO A 99 -6.17 2.13 0.97
C PRO A 99 -6.14 1.82 -0.53
N GLY A 100 -4.96 1.94 -1.16
CA GLY A 100 -4.81 1.74 -2.59
C GLY A 100 -5.37 0.42 -3.11
N PRO A 101 -5.00 -0.74 -2.52
CA PRO A 101 -5.54 -2.03 -2.93
C PRO A 101 -7.00 -2.25 -2.54
N LEU A 102 -7.57 -1.45 -1.64
CA LEU A 102 -8.96 -1.52 -1.25
C LEU A 102 -9.83 -0.62 -2.14
N VAL A 103 -9.57 0.67 -2.14
CA VAL A 103 -10.35 1.71 -2.81
C VAL A 103 -10.21 1.67 -4.33
N GLY A 104 -8.96 1.54 -4.84
CA GLY A 104 -8.67 1.58 -6.28
C GLY A 104 -9.46 0.56 -7.10
N PRO A 105 -9.41 -0.73 -6.77
CA PRO A 105 -10.20 -1.76 -7.45
C PRO A 105 -11.71 -1.54 -7.35
N VAL A 106 -12.20 -1.06 -6.20
CA VAL A 106 -13.62 -0.73 -6.02
C VAL A 106 -14.06 0.39 -6.95
N LEU A 107 -13.30 1.49 -7.06
CA LEU A 107 -13.63 2.58 -7.98
C LEU A 107 -13.53 2.15 -9.43
N ALA A 108 -12.53 1.33 -9.76
CA ALA A 108 -12.32 0.82 -11.12
C ALA A 108 -13.37 -0.22 -11.55
N SER A 109 -14.14 -0.79 -10.63
CA SER A 109 -15.25 -1.71 -10.95
C SER A 109 -16.30 -1.08 -11.86
N GLN A 110 -16.35 0.26 -11.95
CA GLN A 110 -17.19 0.93 -12.94
C GLN A 110 -16.90 0.49 -14.38
N PHE A 111 -15.64 0.11 -14.72
CA PHE A 111 -15.26 -0.38 -16.04
C PHE A 111 -15.62 -1.86 -16.30
N GLY A 112 -16.15 -2.53 -15.28
CA GLY A 112 -16.36 -3.97 -15.24
C GLY A 112 -15.27 -4.70 -14.45
N TYR A 113 -15.49 -6.01 -14.16
CA TYR A 113 -14.51 -6.75 -13.36
C TYR A 113 -13.26 -7.15 -14.16
N LEU A 114 -13.34 -7.31 -15.49
CA LEU A 114 -12.25 -7.89 -16.29
C LEU A 114 -11.03 -6.97 -16.45
N PRO A 115 -11.16 -5.67 -16.83
CA PRO A 115 -10.00 -4.81 -17.00
C PRO A 115 -9.17 -4.66 -15.72
N GLY A 116 -9.84 -4.46 -14.58
CA GLY A 116 -9.21 -4.36 -13.29
C GLY A 116 -8.49 -5.64 -12.88
N THR A 117 -9.15 -6.80 -13.02
CA THR A 117 -8.55 -8.12 -12.73
C THR A 117 -7.27 -8.35 -13.52
N LEU A 118 -7.31 -8.15 -14.85
CA LEU A 118 -6.15 -8.36 -15.71
C LEU A 118 -4.98 -7.45 -15.31
N TRP A 119 -5.26 -6.17 -15.05
CA TRP A 119 -4.23 -5.24 -14.63
C TRP A 119 -3.61 -5.61 -13.29
N ILE A 120 -4.42 -5.97 -12.30
CA ILE A 120 -3.93 -6.38 -10.97
C ILE A 120 -3.01 -7.59 -11.10
N LEU A 121 -3.42 -8.64 -11.84
CA LEU A 121 -2.65 -9.87 -11.98
C LEU A 121 -1.33 -9.66 -12.72
N ILE A 122 -1.38 -9.03 -13.88
CA ILE A 122 -0.20 -8.83 -14.74
C ILE A 122 0.72 -7.78 -14.13
N GLY A 123 0.16 -6.67 -13.69
CA GLY A 123 0.91 -5.56 -13.10
C GLY A 123 1.65 -5.97 -11.84
N CYS A 124 1.02 -6.76 -10.97
CA CYS A 124 1.68 -7.29 -9.77
C CYS A 124 2.86 -8.20 -10.12
N VAL A 125 2.62 -9.28 -10.85
CA VAL A 125 3.66 -10.32 -11.07
C VAL A 125 4.84 -9.80 -11.87
N LEU A 126 4.60 -9.00 -12.91
CA LEU A 126 5.67 -8.50 -13.80
C LEU A 126 6.22 -7.13 -13.39
N GLY A 127 5.49 -6.37 -12.59
CA GLY A 127 5.86 -5.00 -12.22
C GLY A 127 6.02 -4.79 -10.73
N GLY A 128 4.94 -4.72 -9.95
CA GLY A 128 4.98 -4.32 -8.53
C GLY A 128 5.84 -5.22 -7.67
N ALA A 129 5.65 -6.53 -7.77
CA ALA A 129 6.43 -7.49 -6.99
C ALA A 129 7.92 -7.51 -7.39
N VAL A 130 8.23 -7.27 -8.66
CA VAL A 130 9.61 -7.11 -9.13
C VAL A 130 10.22 -5.84 -8.56
N GLN A 131 9.49 -4.72 -8.63
CA GLN A 131 9.91 -3.43 -8.10
C GLN A 131 10.27 -3.53 -6.62
N ASP A 132 9.34 -4.03 -5.79
CA ASP A 132 9.53 -4.12 -4.35
C ASP A 132 10.71 -5.01 -3.99
N PHE A 133 10.82 -6.15 -4.63
CA PHE A 133 11.93 -7.08 -4.42
C PHE A 133 13.29 -6.48 -4.81
N VAL A 134 13.37 -5.84 -5.99
CA VAL A 134 14.64 -5.27 -6.48
C VAL A 134 15.04 -4.08 -5.63
N ILE A 135 14.11 -3.18 -5.26
CA ILE A 135 14.44 -2.01 -4.44
C ILE A 135 14.85 -2.41 -3.02
N LEU A 136 14.17 -3.39 -2.41
CA LEU A 136 14.58 -3.93 -1.11
C LEU A 136 16.01 -4.49 -1.19
N PHE A 137 16.33 -5.29 -2.20
CA PHE A 137 17.67 -5.78 -2.43
C PHE A 137 18.69 -4.65 -2.64
N CYS A 138 18.36 -3.64 -3.44
CA CYS A 138 19.23 -2.50 -3.67
C CYS A 138 19.58 -1.77 -2.36
N SER A 139 18.59 -1.57 -1.50
CA SER A 139 18.79 -0.91 -0.22
C SER A 139 19.59 -1.77 0.77
N LEU A 140 19.35 -3.09 0.82
CA LEU A 140 20.13 -4.02 1.64
C LEU A 140 21.64 -3.93 1.33
N ARG A 141 22.02 -3.90 0.05
CA ARG A 141 23.42 -3.81 -0.36
C ARG A 141 24.02 -2.41 -0.25
N ARG A 142 23.22 -1.40 0.09
CA ARG A 142 23.65 -0.01 0.27
C ARG A 142 23.46 0.49 1.70
N GLY A 143 23.51 -0.41 2.68
CA GLY A 143 23.46 -0.06 4.09
C GLY A 143 22.10 0.48 4.56
N GLY A 144 20.99 0.09 3.91
CA GLY A 144 19.64 0.54 4.27
C GLY A 144 19.32 1.97 3.81
N LYS A 145 20.00 2.47 2.74
CA LYS A 145 19.78 3.82 2.21
C LYS A 145 18.41 3.98 1.57
N SER A 146 17.86 5.20 1.71
CA SER A 146 16.59 5.58 1.09
C SER A 146 16.65 5.63 -0.43
N LEU A 147 15.48 5.56 -1.10
CA LEU A 147 15.38 5.62 -2.56
C LEU A 147 16.11 6.84 -3.14
N GLY A 148 15.90 8.03 -2.57
CA GLY A 148 16.54 9.26 -3.04
C GLY A 148 18.06 9.24 -2.91
N GLN A 149 18.59 8.70 -1.81
CA GLN A 149 20.03 8.53 -1.61
C GLN A 149 20.62 7.54 -2.62
N MET A 150 19.94 6.43 -2.89
CA MET A 150 20.38 5.44 -3.88
C MET A 150 20.38 6.05 -5.30
N VAL A 151 19.40 6.86 -5.66
CA VAL A 151 19.36 7.58 -6.95
C VAL A 151 20.56 8.54 -7.04
N LYS A 152 20.88 9.28 -5.95
CA LYS A 152 22.04 10.17 -5.88
C LYS A 152 23.36 9.45 -6.16
N GLU A 153 23.54 8.26 -5.62
CA GLU A 153 24.78 7.49 -5.74
C GLU A 153 24.90 6.74 -7.06
N GLU A 154 23.81 6.17 -7.54
CA GLU A 154 23.82 5.30 -8.72
C GLU A 154 23.65 6.05 -10.05
N LEU A 155 22.96 7.17 -10.06
CA LEU A 155 22.83 8.02 -11.25
C LEU A 155 23.80 9.21 -11.18
N ASN A 156 23.40 10.25 -10.47
CA ASN A 156 24.25 11.41 -10.17
C ASN A 156 23.63 12.28 -9.05
N THR A 157 24.40 13.24 -8.55
CA THR A 157 24.00 14.13 -7.45
C THR A 157 22.75 14.96 -7.79
N THR A 158 22.65 15.47 -9.03
CA THR A 158 21.51 16.27 -9.49
C THR A 158 20.22 15.44 -9.50
N ALA A 159 20.27 14.23 -10.09
CA ALA A 159 19.14 13.31 -10.07
C ALA A 159 18.70 12.97 -8.64
N GLY A 160 19.65 12.82 -7.73
CA GLY A 160 19.37 12.54 -6.31
C GLY A 160 18.60 13.66 -5.63
N TYR A 161 18.99 14.91 -5.80
CA TYR A 161 18.24 16.05 -5.23
C TYR A 161 16.85 16.18 -5.85
N ILE A 162 16.75 16.06 -7.18
CA ILE A 162 15.46 16.09 -7.88
C ILE A 162 14.57 14.95 -7.36
N ALA A 163 15.12 13.74 -7.18
CA ALA A 163 14.38 12.60 -6.65
C ALA A 163 13.91 12.86 -5.21
N LEU A 164 14.75 13.40 -4.31
CA LEU A 164 14.36 13.71 -2.93
C LEU A 164 13.19 14.71 -2.89
N VAL A 165 13.26 15.77 -3.71
CA VAL A 165 12.18 16.77 -3.81
C VAL A 165 10.91 16.16 -4.40
N ALA A 166 11.03 15.37 -5.47
CA ALA A 166 9.90 14.70 -6.10
C ALA A 166 9.23 13.70 -5.14
N ILE A 167 10.01 12.87 -4.46
CA ILE A 167 9.51 11.90 -3.47
C ILE A 167 8.77 12.61 -2.34
N LEU A 168 9.33 13.70 -1.80
CA LEU A 168 8.71 14.45 -0.71
C LEU A 168 7.37 15.07 -1.15
N ALA A 169 7.34 15.72 -2.32
CA ALA A 169 6.12 16.33 -2.85
C ALA A 169 5.04 15.27 -3.13
N ILE A 170 5.43 14.13 -3.72
CA ILE A 170 4.53 12.99 -3.96
C ILE A 170 3.99 12.45 -2.63
N MET A 171 4.83 12.29 -1.61
CA MET A 171 4.40 11.79 -0.29
C MET A 171 3.37 12.68 0.37
N VAL A 172 3.51 14.00 0.26
CA VAL A 172 2.52 14.95 0.81
C VAL A 172 1.14 14.67 0.22
N ILE A 173 1.04 14.53 -1.10
CA ILE A 173 -0.23 14.21 -1.77
C ILE A 173 -0.75 12.83 -1.39
N LEU A 174 0.12 11.81 -1.38
CA LEU A 174 -0.27 10.45 -1.01
C LEU A 174 -0.88 10.42 0.40
N LEU A 175 -0.21 11.00 1.39
CA LEU A 175 -0.67 11.00 2.77
C LEU A 175 -1.97 11.81 2.96
N ALA A 176 -2.12 12.92 2.24
CA ALA A 176 -3.34 13.70 2.26
C ALA A 176 -4.56 12.91 1.76
N VAL A 177 -4.39 12.17 0.66
CA VAL A 177 -5.46 11.34 0.10
C VAL A 177 -5.77 10.15 1.02
N LEU A 178 -4.75 9.51 1.61
CA LEU A 178 -4.94 8.46 2.61
C LEU A 178 -5.80 8.94 3.77
N ALA A 179 -5.46 10.10 4.34
CA ALA A 179 -6.21 10.71 5.44
C ALA A 179 -7.65 11.08 5.01
N LEU A 180 -7.83 11.59 3.78
CA LEU A 180 -9.15 11.95 3.24
C LEU A 180 -10.07 10.73 3.12
N VAL A 181 -9.56 9.58 2.70
CA VAL A 181 -10.35 8.33 2.63
C VAL A 181 -10.86 7.96 4.03
N VAL A 182 -10.02 8.05 5.06
CA VAL A 182 -10.45 7.80 6.46
C VAL A 182 -11.52 8.78 6.90
N VAL A 183 -11.35 10.07 6.60
CA VAL A 183 -12.38 11.09 6.93
C VAL A 183 -13.70 10.74 6.27
N LYS A 184 -13.69 10.39 4.97
CA LYS A 184 -14.92 10.06 4.23
C LYS A 184 -15.58 8.75 4.68
N ALA A 185 -14.78 7.78 5.14
CA ALA A 185 -15.30 6.54 5.68
C ALA A 185 -15.99 6.71 7.04
N LEU A 186 -15.46 7.61 7.89
CA LEU A 186 -15.88 7.73 9.29
C LEU A 186 -16.79 8.93 9.59
N ALA A 187 -16.83 9.95 8.72
CA ALA A 187 -17.59 11.16 8.97
C ALA A 187 -19.06 10.85 9.28
N GLU A 188 -19.58 11.49 10.34
CA GLU A 188 -20.95 11.35 10.82
C GLU A 188 -21.37 9.89 11.18
N SER A 189 -20.39 9.00 11.39
CA SER A 189 -20.62 7.62 11.85
C SER A 189 -20.12 7.45 13.29
N PRO A 190 -20.96 7.64 14.32
CA PRO A 190 -20.57 7.50 15.73
C PRO A 190 -19.99 6.11 16.05
N TRP A 191 -20.57 5.08 15.48
CA TRP A 191 -20.12 3.70 15.61
C TRP A 191 -18.68 3.54 15.07
N GLY A 192 -18.44 3.96 13.81
CA GLY A 192 -17.14 3.88 13.17
C GLY A 192 -16.06 4.67 13.91
N ILE A 193 -16.36 5.93 14.30
CA ILE A 193 -15.42 6.80 15.01
C ILE A 193 -15.03 6.21 16.38
N PHE A 194 -16.00 5.72 17.14
CA PHE A 194 -15.72 5.05 18.42
C PHE A 194 -14.83 3.83 18.23
N THR A 195 -15.18 2.95 17.29
CA THR A 195 -14.46 1.70 17.07
C THR A 195 -13.01 1.95 16.63
N VAL A 196 -12.81 2.87 15.67
CA VAL A 196 -11.46 3.22 15.20
C VAL A 196 -10.67 3.97 16.28
N GLY A 197 -11.32 4.90 17.00
CA GLY A 197 -10.70 5.62 18.13
C GLY A 197 -10.22 4.68 19.23
N ALA A 198 -10.99 3.64 19.55
CA ALA A 198 -10.63 2.62 20.54
C ALA A 198 -9.35 1.83 20.17
N THR A 199 -8.98 1.76 18.88
CA THR A 199 -7.74 1.08 18.46
C THR A 199 -6.48 1.72 19.06
N VAL A 200 -6.52 3.03 19.32
CA VAL A 200 -5.37 3.77 19.87
C VAL A 200 -5.08 3.35 21.34
N PRO A 201 -6.01 3.46 22.28
CA PRO A 201 -5.77 3.01 23.65
C PRO A 201 -5.51 1.49 23.74
N ILE A 202 -6.15 0.67 22.89
CA ILE A 202 -5.87 -0.76 22.82
C ILE A 202 -4.43 -1.02 22.44
N ALA A 203 -3.91 -0.34 21.41
CA ALA A 203 -2.52 -0.47 20.99
C ALA A 203 -1.54 0.00 22.08
N MET A 204 -1.83 1.13 22.74
CA MET A 204 -1.01 1.62 23.86
C MET A 204 -1.00 0.65 25.04
N PHE A 205 -2.15 0.05 25.37
CA PHE A 205 -2.25 -1.00 26.38
C PHE A 205 -1.39 -2.22 26.02
N MET A 206 -1.48 -2.70 24.76
CA MET A 206 -0.65 -3.81 24.26
C MET A 206 0.84 -3.48 24.36
N GLY A 207 1.24 -2.26 23.95
CA GLY A 207 2.63 -1.80 24.05
C GLY A 207 3.14 -1.76 25.47
N GLY A 208 2.34 -1.23 26.40
CA GLY A 208 2.64 -1.23 27.84
C GLY A 208 2.72 -2.65 28.41
N TYR A 209 1.77 -3.52 28.08
CA TYR A 209 1.75 -4.91 28.50
C TYR A 209 3.01 -5.67 28.06
N MET A 210 3.36 -5.58 26.78
CA MET A 210 4.57 -6.25 26.24
C MET A 210 5.88 -5.69 26.79
N ARG A 211 5.90 -4.44 27.24
CA ARG A 211 7.11 -3.78 27.74
C ARG A 211 7.31 -3.92 29.26
N PHE A 212 6.23 -3.82 30.04
CA PHE A 212 6.32 -3.68 31.50
C PHE A 212 5.76 -4.88 32.26
N VAL A 213 4.80 -5.63 31.68
CA VAL A 213 4.08 -6.71 32.41
C VAL A 213 4.58 -8.08 31.99
N ARG A 214 4.55 -8.39 30.69
CA ARG A 214 4.96 -9.67 30.11
C ARG A 214 5.85 -9.45 28.91
N VAL A 215 7.14 -9.21 29.19
CA VAL A 215 8.14 -8.91 28.14
C VAL A 215 8.22 -10.06 27.14
N GLY A 216 7.99 -9.76 25.86
CA GLY A 216 8.11 -10.72 24.77
C GLY A 216 6.94 -11.71 24.58
N LYS A 217 5.88 -11.66 25.38
CA LYS A 217 4.68 -12.51 25.21
C LYS A 217 3.73 -11.92 24.18
N VAL A 218 4.17 -11.95 22.93
CA VAL A 218 3.49 -11.31 21.81
C VAL A 218 2.12 -11.94 21.52
N LEU A 219 2.01 -13.29 21.62
CA LEU A 219 0.75 -13.99 21.38
C LEU A 219 -0.35 -13.59 22.37
N GLU A 220 -0.02 -13.52 23.67
CA GLU A 220 -0.96 -13.10 24.72
C GLU A 220 -1.48 -11.67 24.43
N ALA A 221 -0.56 -10.73 24.16
CA ALA A 221 -0.93 -9.37 23.80
C ALA A 221 -1.81 -9.29 22.54
N SER A 222 -1.55 -10.15 21.54
CA SER A 222 -2.35 -10.21 20.31
C SER A 222 -3.76 -10.71 20.55
N VAL A 223 -3.90 -11.78 21.35
CA VAL A 223 -5.22 -12.31 21.71
C VAL A 223 -6.04 -11.25 22.46
N PHE A 224 -5.45 -10.57 23.45
CA PHE A 224 -6.10 -9.45 24.15
C PHE A 224 -6.47 -8.33 23.19
N GLY A 225 -5.56 -7.94 22.30
CA GLY A 225 -5.81 -6.89 21.31
C GLY A 225 -6.98 -7.23 20.38
N VAL A 226 -7.02 -8.43 19.82
CA VAL A 226 -8.10 -8.89 18.94
C VAL A 226 -9.44 -8.94 19.68
N VAL A 227 -9.46 -9.52 20.91
CA VAL A 227 -10.68 -9.56 21.73
C VAL A 227 -11.18 -8.15 22.03
N LEU A 228 -10.30 -7.23 22.45
CA LEU A 228 -10.68 -5.86 22.74
C LEU A 228 -11.19 -5.12 21.49
N LEU A 229 -10.63 -5.41 20.30
CA LEU A 229 -11.12 -4.86 19.04
C LEU A 229 -12.54 -5.35 18.72
N LEU A 230 -12.80 -6.65 18.85
CA LEU A 230 -14.14 -7.21 18.64
C LEU A 230 -15.15 -6.63 19.63
N LEU A 231 -14.73 -6.46 20.89
CA LEU A 231 -15.55 -5.78 21.90
C LEU A 231 -15.77 -4.30 21.54
N ALA A 232 -14.79 -3.62 20.95
CA ALA A 232 -14.95 -2.23 20.49
C ALA A 232 -15.96 -2.14 19.33
N VAL A 233 -15.97 -3.12 18.40
CA VAL A 233 -17.00 -3.18 17.35
C VAL A 233 -18.40 -3.34 17.96
N GLY A 234 -18.59 -4.27 18.88
CA GLY A 234 -19.85 -4.45 19.59
C GLY A 234 -20.23 -3.24 20.46
N GLY A 235 -19.26 -2.65 21.16
CA GLY A 235 -19.43 -1.43 21.96
C GLY A 235 -19.83 -0.21 21.15
N GLY A 236 -19.37 -0.12 19.90
CA GLY A 236 -19.76 0.92 18.96
C GLY A 236 -21.27 0.92 18.67
N LYS A 237 -21.93 -0.25 18.70
CA LYS A 237 -23.38 -0.35 18.59
C LYS A 237 -24.09 0.34 19.76
N LEU A 238 -23.58 0.15 20.98
CA LEU A 238 -24.11 0.82 22.17
C LEU A 238 -23.91 2.34 22.10
N VAL A 239 -22.77 2.79 21.59
CA VAL A 239 -22.51 4.22 21.35
C VAL A 239 -23.48 4.80 20.33
N HIS A 240 -23.71 4.10 19.24
CA HIS A 240 -24.64 4.53 18.18
C HIS A 240 -26.08 4.65 18.66
N THR A 241 -26.54 3.70 19.49
CA THR A 241 -27.92 3.69 20.03
C THR A 241 -28.15 4.69 21.15
N SER A 242 -27.11 5.18 21.81
CA SER A 242 -27.20 6.16 22.88
C SER A 242 -27.20 7.59 22.33
N PRO A 243 -28.27 8.41 22.52
CA PRO A 243 -28.32 9.77 21.99
C PRO A 243 -27.16 10.66 22.43
N HIS A 244 -26.73 10.53 23.69
CA HIS A 244 -25.61 11.29 24.23
C HIS A 244 -24.30 10.93 23.57
N TRP A 245 -23.96 9.64 23.53
CA TRP A 245 -22.69 9.18 22.96
C TRP A 245 -22.66 9.32 21.44
N ALA A 246 -23.78 9.14 20.75
CA ALA A 246 -23.89 9.38 19.32
C ALA A 246 -23.58 10.83 18.96
N GLN A 247 -23.97 11.81 19.82
CA GLN A 247 -23.61 13.20 19.62
C GLN A 247 -22.12 13.46 19.85
N VAL A 248 -21.50 12.84 20.87
CA VAL A 248 -20.07 13.00 21.19
C VAL A 248 -19.19 12.45 20.07
N PHE A 249 -19.53 11.26 19.56
CA PHE A 249 -18.76 10.59 18.50
C PHE A 249 -19.25 10.91 17.08
N GLY A 250 -20.29 11.70 16.90
CA GLY A 250 -20.82 12.15 15.61
C GLY A 250 -20.01 13.33 15.02
N LEU A 251 -18.71 13.14 14.79
CA LEU A 251 -17.83 14.21 14.33
C LEU A 251 -18.08 14.52 12.85
N ARG A 252 -18.11 15.83 12.53
CA ARG A 252 -18.17 16.31 11.15
C ARG A 252 -16.82 16.13 10.45
N ASP A 253 -16.84 16.06 9.13
CA ASP A 253 -15.66 15.91 8.25
C ASP A 253 -14.46 16.77 8.70
N ILE A 254 -14.68 18.08 8.91
CA ILE A 254 -13.61 19.02 9.23
C ILE A 254 -13.03 18.77 10.64
N THR A 255 -13.85 18.44 11.61
CA THR A 255 -13.40 18.13 12.98
C THR A 255 -12.59 16.83 12.98
N LEU A 256 -13.08 15.82 12.26
CA LEU A 256 -12.40 14.55 12.10
C LEU A 256 -11.04 14.72 11.38
N ALA A 257 -10.98 15.58 10.35
CA ALA A 257 -9.73 15.88 9.66
C ALA A 257 -8.68 16.49 10.61
N TRP A 258 -9.07 17.46 11.44
CA TRP A 258 -8.16 18.00 12.46
C TRP A 258 -7.72 16.96 13.49
N THR A 259 -8.61 16.08 13.90
CA THR A 259 -8.29 14.97 14.80
C THR A 259 -7.23 14.05 14.19
N ILE A 260 -7.36 13.71 12.90
CA ILE A 260 -6.40 12.87 12.18
C ILE A 260 -5.04 13.60 12.01
N ILE A 261 -5.04 14.92 11.74
CA ILE A 261 -3.81 15.73 11.67
C ILE A 261 -3.06 15.69 13.00
N LEU A 262 -3.74 15.95 14.11
CA LEU A 262 -3.15 15.91 15.45
C LEU A 262 -2.66 14.50 15.81
N TYR A 263 -3.45 13.48 15.47
CA TYR A 263 -3.06 12.10 15.64
C TYR A 263 -1.79 11.76 14.84
N GLY A 264 -1.71 12.14 13.56
CA GLY A 264 -0.53 11.90 12.71
C GLY A 264 0.73 12.58 13.23
N LEU A 265 0.60 13.79 13.80
CA LEU A 265 1.71 14.47 14.48
C LEU A 265 2.18 13.66 15.71
N ALA A 266 1.25 13.25 16.56
CA ALA A 266 1.55 12.44 17.74
C ALA A 266 2.22 11.11 17.36
N ALA A 267 1.69 10.39 16.37
CA ALA A 267 2.25 9.12 15.89
C ALA A 267 3.66 9.27 15.30
N SER A 268 3.97 10.41 14.67
CA SER A 268 5.30 10.69 14.12
C SER A 268 6.34 11.02 15.20
N VAL A 269 5.95 11.67 16.29
CA VAL A 269 6.86 12.16 17.35
C VAL A 269 7.02 11.14 18.48
N LEU A 270 5.95 10.43 18.85
CA LEU A 270 5.95 9.48 19.96
C LEU A 270 6.93 8.31 19.73
N PRO A 271 7.47 7.72 20.80
CA PRO A 271 8.31 6.54 20.71
C PRO A 271 7.59 5.39 19.97
N VAL A 272 8.33 4.68 19.10
CA VAL A 272 7.80 3.60 18.27
C VAL A 272 7.10 2.52 19.09
N TRP A 273 7.67 2.16 20.23
CA TRP A 273 7.17 1.09 21.11
C TRP A 273 5.82 1.41 21.78
N LEU A 274 5.47 2.70 21.91
CA LEU A 274 4.25 3.10 22.65
C LEU A 274 3.00 2.98 21.76
N LEU A 275 3.06 3.44 20.53
CA LEU A 275 1.90 3.54 19.65
C LEU A 275 2.11 2.78 18.33
N LEU A 276 3.19 3.05 17.61
CA LEU A 276 3.37 2.58 16.25
C LEU A 276 3.53 1.05 16.20
N ALA A 277 4.53 0.49 16.89
CA ALA A 277 4.82 -0.94 16.82
C ALA A 277 3.66 -1.83 17.30
N PRO A 278 2.99 -1.56 18.45
CA PRO A 278 1.84 -2.35 18.87
C PRO A 278 0.66 -2.25 17.91
N ARG A 279 0.44 -1.07 17.32
CA ARG A 279 -0.65 -0.84 16.40
C ARG A 279 -0.41 -1.51 15.04
N ASP A 280 0.81 -1.41 14.50
CA ASP A 280 1.19 -2.13 13.28
C ASP A 280 1.04 -3.63 13.46
N TYR A 281 1.43 -4.13 14.63
CA TYR A 281 1.33 -5.53 14.97
C TYR A 281 -0.13 -5.99 15.05
N LEU A 282 -0.98 -5.26 15.79
CA LEU A 282 -2.43 -5.50 15.86
C LEU A 282 -3.08 -5.43 14.48
N SER A 283 -2.71 -4.42 13.68
CA SER A 283 -3.17 -4.24 12.32
C SER A 283 -2.79 -5.41 11.41
N THR A 284 -1.58 -5.96 11.55
CA THR A 284 -1.13 -7.12 10.74
C THR A 284 -2.03 -8.32 10.95
N PHE A 285 -2.36 -8.66 12.21
CA PHE A 285 -3.26 -9.77 12.50
C PHE A 285 -4.66 -9.54 11.96
N MET A 286 -5.18 -8.33 12.15
CA MET A 286 -6.50 -7.97 11.63
C MET A 286 -6.51 -8.00 10.11
N LYS A 287 -5.49 -7.46 9.45
CA LYS A 287 -5.36 -7.47 7.99
C LYS A 287 -5.32 -8.90 7.45
N LEU A 288 -4.40 -9.72 7.93
CA LEU A 288 -4.25 -11.10 7.47
C LEU A 288 -5.48 -11.94 7.81
N GLY A 289 -6.01 -11.83 9.03
CA GLY A 289 -7.18 -12.56 9.48
C GLY A 289 -8.41 -12.24 8.63
N THR A 290 -8.68 -10.96 8.38
CA THR A 290 -9.83 -10.53 7.57
C THR A 290 -9.68 -10.95 6.11
N ILE A 291 -8.45 -10.86 5.54
CA ILE A 291 -8.17 -11.28 4.18
C ILE A 291 -8.42 -12.78 4.00
N PHE A 292 -7.89 -13.60 4.91
CA PHE A 292 -8.11 -15.04 4.85
C PHE A 292 -9.58 -15.42 5.13
N ALA A 293 -10.24 -14.72 6.06
CA ALA A 293 -11.67 -14.91 6.32
C ALA A 293 -12.51 -14.54 5.09
N LEU A 294 -12.18 -13.44 4.39
CA LEU A 294 -12.89 -13.04 3.17
C LEU A 294 -12.66 -14.04 2.04
N ALA A 295 -11.43 -14.52 1.85
CA ALA A 295 -11.14 -15.57 0.87
C ALA A 295 -11.90 -16.86 1.18
N ALA A 296 -11.91 -17.28 2.44
CA ALA A 296 -12.72 -18.44 2.88
C ALA A 296 -14.22 -18.19 2.66
N GLY A 297 -14.71 -16.98 2.97
CA GLY A 297 -16.09 -16.58 2.73
C GLY A 297 -16.49 -16.66 1.26
N ILE A 298 -15.61 -16.21 0.36
CA ILE A 298 -15.83 -16.33 -1.08
C ILE A 298 -15.95 -17.79 -1.51
N PHE A 299 -15.10 -18.69 -0.99
CA PHE A 299 -15.20 -20.12 -1.29
C PHE A 299 -16.41 -20.80 -0.67
N CYS A 300 -16.86 -20.37 0.51
CA CYS A 300 -18.04 -20.94 1.15
C CYS A 300 -19.35 -20.48 0.53
N VAL A 301 -19.42 -19.22 0.11
CA VAL A 301 -20.66 -18.56 -0.36
C VAL A 301 -20.77 -18.62 -1.89
N LEU A 302 -19.63 -18.67 -2.61
CA LEU A 302 -19.53 -18.59 -4.07
C LEU A 302 -20.39 -17.46 -4.66
N PRO A 303 -20.24 -16.21 -4.19
CA PRO A 303 -21.10 -15.12 -4.61
C PRO A 303 -20.96 -14.85 -6.10
N ASN A 304 -22.08 -14.67 -6.79
CA ASN A 304 -22.11 -14.29 -8.19
C ASN A 304 -21.60 -12.85 -8.39
N LEU A 305 -21.04 -12.58 -9.54
CA LEU A 305 -20.63 -11.24 -9.94
C LEU A 305 -21.80 -10.56 -10.67
N HIS A 306 -22.39 -9.57 -10.05
CA HIS A 306 -23.47 -8.78 -10.67
C HIS A 306 -22.95 -7.71 -11.63
N MET A 307 -21.71 -7.24 -11.42
CA MET A 307 -21.05 -6.34 -12.36
C MET A 307 -20.65 -7.09 -13.63
N PRO A 308 -20.96 -6.58 -14.84
CA PRO A 308 -20.55 -7.21 -16.08
C PRO A 308 -19.03 -7.24 -16.26
N ALA A 309 -18.54 -8.12 -17.13
CA ALA A 309 -17.10 -8.22 -17.42
C ALA A 309 -16.53 -6.90 -17.92
N ILE A 310 -17.24 -6.23 -18.79
CA ILE A 310 -16.93 -4.91 -19.35
C ILE A 310 -18.23 -4.11 -19.37
N THR A 311 -18.20 -2.88 -18.85
CA THR A 311 -19.33 -1.95 -18.87
C THR A 311 -19.22 -0.98 -20.06
N GLN A 312 -20.30 -0.27 -20.36
CA GLN A 312 -20.29 0.82 -21.34
C GLN A 312 -19.31 1.95 -20.98
N PHE A 313 -18.95 2.11 -19.73
CA PHE A 313 -18.13 3.21 -19.24
C PHE A 313 -16.64 3.13 -19.64
N VAL A 314 -16.24 2.10 -20.40
CA VAL A 314 -14.88 2.00 -20.98
C VAL A 314 -14.60 3.12 -21.99
N ASP A 315 -15.65 3.75 -22.54
CA ASP A 315 -15.58 4.90 -23.44
C ASP A 315 -15.20 6.22 -22.76
N GLY A 316 -15.27 6.28 -21.44
CA GLY A 316 -14.98 7.47 -20.63
C GLY A 316 -16.20 8.22 -20.11
N SER A 317 -17.41 7.74 -20.39
CA SER A 317 -18.68 8.35 -19.94
C SER A 317 -18.97 8.10 -18.44
N GLY A 318 -18.15 7.28 -17.77
CA GLY A 318 -18.38 6.81 -16.41
C GLY A 318 -18.54 7.92 -15.37
N PRO A 319 -19.49 7.76 -14.43
CA PRO A 319 -19.79 8.79 -13.44
C PRO A 319 -18.90 8.75 -12.19
N VAL A 320 -18.20 7.63 -11.93
CA VAL A 320 -17.33 7.45 -10.73
C VAL A 320 -15.90 7.86 -11.07
N VAL A 321 -15.35 7.31 -12.16
CA VAL A 321 -14.02 7.66 -12.68
C VAL A 321 -14.22 8.22 -14.08
N ALA A 322 -13.99 9.52 -14.25
CA ALA A 322 -14.10 10.17 -15.56
C ALA A 322 -12.89 9.84 -16.42
N GLY A 323 -13.14 9.47 -17.69
CA GLY A 323 -12.12 9.13 -18.67
C GLY A 323 -12.15 7.66 -19.10
N LYS A 324 -11.49 7.38 -20.21
CA LYS A 324 -11.46 6.06 -20.85
C LYS A 324 -10.77 5.02 -19.97
N VAL A 325 -11.06 3.72 -20.21
CA VAL A 325 -10.41 2.63 -19.49
C VAL A 325 -8.89 2.76 -19.51
N PHE A 326 -8.27 3.09 -20.65
CA PHE A 326 -6.89 3.53 -20.74
C PHE A 326 -6.85 5.07 -20.81
N PRO A 327 -6.11 5.74 -19.94
CA PRO A 327 -5.24 5.23 -18.88
C PRO A 327 -5.91 5.10 -17.49
N PHE A 328 -7.18 5.49 -17.33
CA PHE A 328 -7.78 5.78 -16.03
C PHE A 328 -8.03 4.56 -15.15
N CYS A 329 -8.38 3.39 -15.71
CA CYS A 329 -8.45 2.15 -14.94
C CYS A 329 -7.10 1.82 -14.29
N PHE A 330 -6.02 2.00 -15.04
CA PHE A 330 -4.65 1.65 -14.63
C PHE A 330 -4.10 2.55 -13.52
N ILE A 331 -4.36 3.86 -13.58
CA ILE A 331 -3.96 4.78 -12.50
C ILE A 331 -4.86 4.67 -11.27
N THR A 332 -6.14 4.30 -11.47
CA THR A 332 -7.08 4.11 -10.35
C THR A 332 -6.69 2.90 -9.49
N ILE A 333 -6.22 1.82 -10.13
CA ILE A 333 -5.75 0.59 -9.45
C ILE A 333 -4.22 0.64 -9.22
N ALA A 334 -3.60 1.77 -9.08
CA ALA A 334 -2.15 1.87 -9.00
C ALA A 334 -1.55 0.94 -7.94
N CYS A 335 -2.02 0.99 -6.69
CA CYS A 335 -1.42 0.28 -5.57
C CYS A 335 -1.49 -1.25 -5.70
N GLY A 336 -2.66 -1.79 -6.01
CA GLY A 336 -2.83 -3.25 -6.13
C GLY A 336 -2.05 -3.92 -7.26
N ALA A 337 -1.52 -3.14 -8.21
CA ALA A 337 -0.73 -3.62 -9.34
C ALA A 337 0.73 -3.20 -9.27
N ILE A 338 1.03 -1.90 -9.23
CA ILE A 338 2.39 -1.33 -9.11
C ILE A 338 2.31 -0.06 -8.28
N SER A 339 2.92 -0.05 -7.10
CA SER A 339 2.88 1.08 -6.16
C SER A 339 4.25 1.67 -5.90
N GLY A 340 4.39 2.97 -6.11
CA GLY A 340 5.60 3.70 -5.76
C GLY A 340 5.81 3.84 -4.26
N PHE A 341 4.72 3.94 -3.48
CA PHE A 341 4.81 4.04 -2.03
C PHE A 341 5.55 2.84 -1.41
N HIS A 342 5.40 1.64 -1.97
CA HIS A 342 6.10 0.45 -1.51
C HIS A 342 7.61 0.59 -1.53
N THR A 343 8.15 1.32 -2.50
CA THR A 343 9.60 1.55 -2.60
C THR A 343 10.16 2.33 -1.44
N LEU A 344 9.34 3.18 -0.82
CA LEU A 344 9.73 3.95 0.36
C LEU A 344 9.82 3.06 1.59
N ILE A 345 8.97 2.05 1.69
CA ILE A 345 9.03 1.03 2.75
C ILE A 345 10.18 0.04 2.47
N ALA A 346 10.29 -0.43 1.21
CA ALA A 346 11.34 -1.33 0.76
C ALA A 346 12.76 -0.72 0.83
N SER A 347 12.89 0.61 0.85
CA SER A 347 14.16 1.32 1.02
C SER A 347 14.25 2.12 2.32
N GLY A 348 13.21 2.15 3.14
CA GLY A 348 13.15 2.94 4.37
C GLY A 348 13.36 2.13 5.63
N THR A 349 12.37 1.36 6.02
CA THR A 349 12.35 0.63 7.31
C THR A 349 12.78 -0.83 7.15
N THR A 350 12.23 -1.54 6.19
CA THR A 350 12.41 -2.99 6.01
C THR A 350 13.87 -3.44 5.87
N PRO A 351 14.75 -2.78 5.08
CA PRO A 351 16.13 -3.24 4.91
C PRO A 351 16.97 -3.10 6.17
N LYS A 352 16.52 -2.28 7.12
CA LYS A 352 17.22 -2.05 8.39
C LYS A 352 16.98 -3.13 9.44
N ILE A 353 15.97 -3.98 9.23
CA ILE A 353 15.57 -5.01 10.19
C ILE A 353 15.70 -6.44 9.63
N LEU A 354 16.12 -6.59 8.37
CA LEU A 354 16.21 -7.84 7.66
C LEU A 354 17.57 -8.52 7.85
N THR A 355 17.60 -9.76 8.35
CA THR A 355 18.82 -10.45 8.75
C THR A 355 19.52 -11.24 7.64
N ARG A 356 18.85 -11.55 6.51
CA ARG A 356 19.43 -12.31 5.38
C ARG A 356 18.95 -11.78 4.04
N GLU A 357 19.82 -11.75 3.03
CA GLU A 357 19.45 -11.30 1.68
C GLU A 357 18.34 -12.16 1.05
N SER A 358 18.33 -13.47 1.30
CA SER A 358 17.32 -14.36 0.74
C SER A 358 15.89 -14.06 1.21
N TYR A 359 15.76 -13.41 2.37
CA TYR A 359 14.44 -13.00 2.89
C TYR A 359 13.83 -11.83 2.12
N ALA A 360 14.63 -11.09 1.34
CA ALA A 360 14.10 -10.05 0.45
C ALA A 360 13.10 -10.59 -0.57
N ARG A 361 13.24 -11.86 -0.99
CA ARG A 361 12.30 -12.48 -1.92
C ARG A 361 10.90 -12.71 -1.32
N PRO A 362 10.70 -13.41 -0.21
CA PRO A 362 9.37 -13.55 0.40
C PRO A 362 8.81 -12.21 0.89
N ILE A 363 9.64 -11.30 1.38
CA ILE A 363 9.19 -10.02 1.93
C ILE A 363 8.87 -9.02 0.82
N GLY A 364 9.76 -8.76 -0.12
CA GLY A 364 9.49 -7.83 -1.22
C GLY A 364 8.48 -8.41 -2.22
N TYR A 365 8.82 -9.53 -2.87
CA TYR A 365 7.95 -10.11 -3.89
C TYR A 365 6.69 -10.75 -3.31
N GLY A 366 6.81 -11.50 -2.20
CA GLY A 366 5.70 -12.24 -1.61
C GLY A 366 4.65 -11.36 -0.95
N ALA A 367 5.05 -10.31 -0.23
CA ALA A 367 4.09 -9.40 0.39
C ALA A 367 3.32 -8.59 -0.66
N MET A 368 3.97 -8.19 -1.78
CA MET A 368 3.26 -7.53 -2.88
C MET A 368 2.23 -8.45 -3.54
N CYS A 369 2.53 -9.74 -3.72
CA CYS A 369 1.54 -10.71 -4.21
C CYS A 369 0.34 -10.83 -3.25
N LEU A 370 0.58 -10.78 -1.94
CA LEU A 370 -0.47 -10.83 -0.94
C LEU A 370 -1.32 -9.55 -0.93
N GLU A 371 -0.70 -8.38 -1.10
CA GLU A 371 -1.43 -7.11 -1.25
C GLU A 371 -2.28 -7.09 -2.52
N SER A 372 -1.73 -7.59 -3.62
CA SER A 372 -2.47 -7.72 -4.87
C SER A 372 -3.66 -8.69 -4.74
N LEU A 373 -3.56 -9.72 -3.91
CA LEU A 373 -4.69 -10.59 -3.56
C LEU A 373 -5.78 -9.82 -2.80
N VAL A 374 -5.40 -8.87 -1.92
CA VAL A 374 -6.36 -7.95 -1.29
C VAL A 374 -7.10 -7.13 -2.33
N ALA A 375 -6.39 -6.62 -3.35
CA ALA A 375 -6.98 -5.84 -4.43
C ALA A 375 -7.99 -6.66 -5.26
N ILE A 376 -7.68 -7.93 -5.54
CA ILE A 376 -8.61 -8.87 -6.18
C ILE A 376 -9.86 -9.08 -5.32
N MET A 377 -9.71 -9.28 -4.02
CA MET A 377 -10.86 -9.49 -3.13
C MET A 377 -11.70 -8.23 -2.96
N ALA A 378 -11.09 -7.04 -2.97
CA ALA A 378 -11.81 -5.78 -2.95
C ALA A 378 -12.62 -5.57 -4.25
N LEU A 379 -12.04 -5.92 -5.40
CA LEU A 379 -12.75 -5.92 -6.69
C LEU A 379 -13.93 -6.89 -6.67
N ILE A 380 -13.73 -8.11 -6.17
CA ILE A 380 -14.79 -9.11 -6.01
C ILE A 380 -15.91 -8.54 -5.13
N ALA A 381 -15.59 -8.02 -3.94
CA ALA A 381 -16.57 -7.48 -3.03
C ALA A 381 -17.42 -6.37 -3.68
N ALA A 382 -16.80 -5.46 -4.44
CA ALA A 382 -17.51 -4.42 -5.19
C ALA A 382 -18.39 -5.00 -6.31
N CYS A 383 -17.90 -6.01 -7.04
CA CYS A 383 -18.60 -6.60 -8.17
C CYS A 383 -19.71 -7.60 -7.77
N THR A 384 -19.78 -7.99 -6.49
CA THR A 384 -20.91 -8.76 -5.95
C THR A 384 -22.12 -7.90 -5.60
N LEU A 385 -21.98 -6.58 -5.61
CA LEU A 385 -23.09 -5.64 -5.46
C LEU A 385 -23.82 -5.47 -6.80
N GLU A 386 -25.11 -5.20 -6.73
CA GLU A 386 -25.86 -4.76 -7.90
C GLU A 386 -25.27 -3.44 -8.44
N PRO A 387 -25.07 -3.31 -9.75
CA PRO A 387 -24.46 -2.12 -10.34
C PRO A 387 -25.20 -0.82 -9.99
N GLY A 388 -26.53 -0.87 -9.84
CA GLY A 388 -27.36 0.26 -9.40
C GLY A 388 -27.01 0.73 -7.98
N VAL A 389 -26.81 -0.19 -7.05
CA VAL A 389 -26.39 0.10 -5.66
C VAL A 389 -24.95 0.66 -5.68
N TYR A 390 -24.02 -0.01 -6.38
CA TYR A 390 -22.64 0.43 -6.51
C TYR A 390 -22.54 1.88 -7.02
N LEU A 391 -23.25 2.21 -8.10
CA LEU A 391 -23.22 3.54 -8.70
C LEU A 391 -23.87 4.59 -7.78
N SER A 392 -25.01 4.27 -7.14
CA SER A 392 -25.70 5.17 -6.23
C SER A 392 -24.89 5.54 -5.00
N MET A 393 -24.06 4.64 -4.51
CA MET A 393 -23.13 4.93 -3.42
C MET A 393 -21.99 5.86 -3.85
N ASN A 394 -21.48 5.71 -5.07
CA ASN A 394 -20.27 6.41 -5.53
C ASN A 394 -20.55 7.69 -6.33
N ILE A 395 -21.79 8.01 -6.65
CA ILE A 395 -22.19 9.27 -7.29
C ILE A 395 -22.71 10.24 -6.21
N LYS A 396 -22.18 11.46 -6.20
CA LYS A 396 -22.66 12.51 -5.30
C LYS A 396 -23.91 13.17 -5.88
N GLY A 397 -24.95 13.30 -5.07
CA GLY A 397 -26.22 13.94 -5.43
C GLY A 397 -27.32 13.61 -4.43
N GLU A 398 -28.48 14.21 -4.62
CA GLU A 398 -29.70 13.85 -3.88
C GLU A 398 -30.22 12.47 -4.32
N ALA A 399 -30.90 11.76 -3.44
CA ALA A 399 -31.34 10.39 -3.66
C ALA A 399 -32.15 10.23 -4.98
N ALA A 400 -33.20 11.03 -5.16
CA ALA A 400 -34.07 10.94 -6.34
C ALA A 400 -33.32 11.23 -7.66
N THR A 401 -32.48 12.26 -7.69
CA THR A 401 -31.69 12.62 -8.88
C THR A 401 -30.62 11.60 -9.19
N THR A 402 -30.01 10.99 -8.16
CA THR A 402 -29.00 9.95 -8.33
C THR A 402 -29.63 8.67 -8.88
N VAL A 403 -30.77 8.24 -8.33
CA VAL A 403 -31.54 7.07 -8.81
C VAL A 403 -31.94 7.26 -10.26
N ALA A 404 -32.53 8.41 -10.62
CA ALA A 404 -32.92 8.71 -12.01
C ALA A 404 -31.73 8.63 -12.97
N LYS A 405 -30.58 9.18 -12.58
CA LYS A 405 -29.36 9.15 -13.37
C LYS A 405 -28.80 7.72 -13.53
N VAL A 406 -28.78 6.93 -12.47
CA VAL A 406 -28.27 5.54 -12.47
C VAL A 406 -29.18 4.66 -13.31
N THR A 407 -30.51 4.83 -13.21
CA THR A 407 -31.49 4.13 -14.04
C THR A 407 -31.33 4.49 -15.52
N ALA A 408 -31.05 5.76 -15.83
CA ALA A 408 -30.78 6.21 -17.21
C ALA A 408 -29.52 5.57 -17.81
N TYR A 409 -28.56 5.14 -16.99
CA TYR A 409 -27.42 4.33 -17.43
C TYR A 409 -27.75 2.85 -17.65
N GLY A 410 -28.99 2.42 -17.47
CA GLY A 410 -29.42 1.02 -17.63
C GLY A 410 -29.20 0.16 -16.38
N PHE A 411 -28.95 0.76 -15.22
CA PHE A 411 -28.77 0.05 -13.95
C PHE A 411 -29.86 0.47 -12.96
N PRO A 412 -31.07 -0.11 -13.03
CA PRO A 412 -32.20 0.31 -12.21
C PRO A 412 -31.93 0.08 -10.72
N VAL A 413 -32.32 1.03 -9.91
CA VAL A 413 -32.30 1.00 -8.45
C VAL A 413 -33.42 1.91 -7.94
N THR A 414 -33.92 1.68 -6.72
CA THR A 414 -34.94 2.54 -6.12
C THR A 414 -34.41 3.19 -4.83
N VAL A 415 -35.03 4.30 -4.43
CA VAL A 415 -34.67 4.99 -3.18
C VAL A 415 -34.99 4.08 -1.99
N GLU A 416 -36.14 3.39 -2.03
CA GLU A 416 -36.59 2.47 -0.98
C GLU A 416 -35.60 1.32 -0.77
N HIS A 417 -35.02 0.77 -1.85
CA HIS A 417 -34.01 -0.28 -1.77
C HIS A 417 -32.75 0.22 -1.07
N MET A 418 -32.27 1.41 -1.45
CA MET A 418 -31.09 2.03 -0.85
C MET A 418 -31.29 2.37 0.62
N ASP A 419 -32.48 2.89 0.99
CA ASP A 419 -32.84 3.21 2.37
C ASP A 419 -33.02 1.95 3.23
N ALA A 420 -33.63 0.89 2.67
CA ALA A 420 -33.73 -0.40 3.35
C ALA A 420 -32.34 -0.99 3.65
N LEU A 421 -31.40 -0.92 2.69
CA LEU A 421 -30.02 -1.36 2.89
C LEU A 421 -29.29 -0.50 3.93
N ALA A 422 -29.46 0.82 3.89
CA ALA A 422 -28.90 1.75 4.86
C ALA A 422 -29.37 1.43 6.29
N ASN A 423 -30.66 1.19 6.46
CA ASN A 423 -31.24 0.82 7.75
C ASN A 423 -30.71 -0.54 8.25
N GLN A 424 -30.56 -1.54 7.37
CA GLN A 424 -30.02 -2.86 7.73
C GLN A 424 -28.58 -2.80 8.25
N ILE A 425 -27.76 -1.89 7.75
CA ILE A 425 -26.38 -1.71 8.18
C ILE A 425 -26.19 -0.68 9.30
N GLY A 426 -27.27 0.01 9.72
CA GLY A 426 -27.22 1.01 10.79
C GLY A 426 -26.65 2.37 10.36
N GLU A 427 -26.80 2.74 9.08
CA GLU A 427 -26.38 4.04 8.54
C GLU A 427 -27.60 4.90 8.15
N LYS A 428 -27.42 6.23 8.19
CA LYS A 428 -28.51 7.15 7.84
C LYS A 428 -28.82 7.17 6.34
N SER A 429 -27.80 7.03 5.51
CA SER A 429 -27.90 7.00 4.05
C SER A 429 -26.66 6.40 3.44
N LEU A 430 -26.83 5.69 2.33
CA LEU A 430 -25.75 5.18 1.49
C LEU A 430 -25.51 6.03 0.24
N PHE A 431 -26.37 7.00 -0.06
CA PHE A 431 -26.17 7.90 -1.20
C PHE A 431 -24.96 8.81 -0.99
N GLY A 432 -24.17 8.99 -2.06
CA GLY A 432 -23.04 9.92 -2.05
C GLY A 432 -21.90 9.54 -1.11
N ARG A 433 -21.82 8.30 -0.64
CA ARG A 433 -20.69 7.75 0.10
C ARG A 433 -19.51 7.47 -0.83
N THR A 434 -19.07 8.53 -1.51
CA THR A 434 -18.00 8.46 -2.52
C THR A 434 -16.66 7.99 -1.93
N GLY A 435 -15.81 7.38 -2.77
CA GLY A 435 -14.45 7.00 -2.39
C GLY A 435 -14.25 5.50 -2.13
N GLY A 436 -15.27 4.68 -2.43
CA GLY A 436 -15.14 3.22 -2.47
C GLY A 436 -15.15 2.49 -1.12
N ALA A 437 -14.79 3.17 -0.02
CA ALA A 437 -14.68 2.57 1.30
C ALA A 437 -16.00 1.95 1.78
N ALA A 438 -17.07 2.73 1.80
CA ALA A 438 -18.39 2.23 2.18
C ALA A 438 -18.87 1.11 1.23
N THR A 439 -18.58 1.21 -0.06
CA THR A 439 -18.93 0.20 -1.05
C THR A 439 -18.22 -1.14 -0.78
N LEU A 440 -16.92 -1.08 -0.48
CA LEU A 440 -16.16 -2.27 -0.05
C LEU A 440 -16.78 -2.90 1.20
N ALA A 441 -17.10 -2.07 2.20
CA ALA A 441 -17.66 -2.54 3.45
C ALA A 441 -19.02 -3.22 3.27
N VAL A 442 -19.91 -2.69 2.42
CA VAL A 442 -21.19 -3.33 2.08
C VAL A 442 -20.98 -4.66 1.37
N GLY A 443 -20.06 -4.72 0.39
CA GLY A 443 -19.74 -5.96 -0.33
C GLY A 443 -19.17 -7.04 0.60
N MET A 444 -18.22 -6.67 1.47
CA MET A 444 -17.66 -7.60 2.46
C MET A 444 -18.71 -8.07 3.46
N ALA A 445 -19.52 -7.15 3.99
CA ALA A 445 -20.60 -7.48 4.92
C ALA A 445 -21.63 -8.43 4.30
N GLY A 446 -21.95 -8.21 3.01
CA GLY A 446 -22.83 -9.12 2.25
C GLY A 446 -22.27 -10.53 2.14
N ILE A 447 -20.97 -10.69 1.90
CA ILE A 447 -20.32 -12.00 1.84
C ILE A 447 -20.31 -12.65 3.23
N PHE A 448 -19.88 -11.94 4.28
CA PHE A 448 -19.81 -12.49 5.64
C PHE A 448 -21.17 -12.81 6.23
N SER A 449 -22.18 -11.98 6.00
CA SER A 449 -23.53 -12.23 6.51
C SER A 449 -24.16 -13.48 5.91
N LYS A 450 -23.89 -13.80 4.64
CA LYS A 450 -24.37 -15.04 3.98
C LYS A 450 -23.83 -16.29 4.64
N ILE A 451 -22.64 -16.27 5.23
CA ILE A 451 -22.07 -17.41 5.98
C ILE A 451 -22.92 -17.73 7.23
N VAL A 452 -23.51 -16.69 7.83
CA VAL A 452 -24.34 -16.79 9.04
C VAL A 452 -25.83 -16.60 8.75
N ASN A 453 -26.30 -17.04 7.59
CA ASN A 453 -27.69 -16.99 7.15
C ASN A 453 -28.30 -15.54 7.15
N GLY A 454 -27.54 -14.58 6.69
CA GLY A 454 -27.98 -13.19 6.56
C GLY A 454 -27.99 -12.38 7.87
N ARG A 455 -27.49 -12.94 8.97
CA ARG A 455 -27.49 -12.27 10.29
C ARG A 455 -26.31 -11.32 10.44
N TRP A 456 -26.49 -10.29 11.32
CA TRP A 456 -25.44 -9.36 11.76
C TRP A 456 -24.81 -8.54 10.63
N LEU A 457 -25.59 -8.16 9.61
CA LEU A 457 -25.09 -7.37 8.50
C LEU A 457 -24.49 -6.02 8.98
N ASP A 458 -25.13 -5.39 9.98
CA ASP A 458 -24.67 -4.19 10.65
C ASP A 458 -23.28 -4.36 11.31
N LEU A 459 -23.09 -5.44 12.06
CA LEU A 459 -21.82 -5.73 12.72
C LEU A 459 -20.70 -5.99 11.69
N TRP A 460 -21.01 -6.75 10.63
CA TRP A 460 -20.04 -7.02 9.57
C TRP A 460 -19.67 -5.77 8.78
N TYR A 461 -20.63 -4.88 8.54
CA TYR A 461 -20.36 -3.59 7.88
C TYR A 461 -19.40 -2.74 8.72
N HIS A 462 -19.69 -2.52 10.00
CA HIS A 462 -18.84 -1.71 10.87
C HIS A 462 -17.51 -2.37 11.19
N PHE A 463 -17.44 -3.71 11.20
CA PHE A 463 -16.18 -4.44 11.23
C PHE A 463 -15.34 -4.16 9.97
N ALA A 464 -15.95 -4.16 8.79
CA ALA A 464 -15.25 -3.86 7.53
C ALA A 464 -14.78 -2.39 7.48
N ILE A 465 -15.58 -1.43 7.94
CA ILE A 465 -15.18 -0.01 8.06
C ILE A 465 -13.98 0.13 9.02
N MET A 466 -14.02 -0.52 10.18
CA MET A 466 -12.89 -0.54 11.11
C MET A 466 -11.64 -1.16 10.49
N PHE A 467 -11.79 -2.30 9.84
CA PHE A 467 -10.71 -2.98 9.14
C PHE A 467 -10.05 -2.04 8.11
N GLU A 468 -10.86 -1.39 7.27
CA GLU A 468 -10.37 -0.46 6.25
C GLU A 468 -9.68 0.76 6.87
N ALA A 469 -10.29 1.40 7.85
CA ALA A 469 -9.69 2.53 8.54
C ALA A 469 -8.35 2.15 9.21
N LEU A 470 -8.25 0.95 9.81
CA LEU A 470 -7.03 0.46 10.41
C LEU A 470 -5.94 0.20 9.35
N PHE A 471 -6.34 -0.30 8.18
CA PHE A 471 -5.45 -0.46 7.03
C PHE A 471 -4.80 0.87 6.64
N ILE A 472 -5.60 1.92 6.55
CA ILE A 472 -5.17 3.23 6.07
C ILE A 472 -4.32 3.95 7.13
N LEU A 473 -4.78 3.97 8.38
CA LEU A 473 -4.11 4.74 9.43
C LEU A 473 -2.71 4.21 9.74
N THR A 474 -2.47 2.89 9.69
CA THR A 474 -1.11 2.34 9.87
C THR A 474 -0.17 2.77 8.74
N THR A 475 -0.66 2.84 7.51
CA THR A 475 0.10 3.34 6.37
C THR A 475 0.36 4.85 6.48
N LEU A 476 -0.61 5.63 6.99
CA LEU A 476 -0.43 7.06 7.27
C LEU A 476 0.65 7.31 8.33
N ASP A 477 0.65 6.50 9.41
CA ASP A 477 1.63 6.59 10.49
C ASP A 477 3.05 6.30 9.99
N ALA A 478 3.22 5.17 9.29
CA ALA A 478 4.49 4.77 8.70
C ALA A 478 4.96 5.79 7.65
N GLY A 479 4.06 6.24 6.76
CA GLY A 479 4.34 7.22 5.72
C GLY A 479 4.75 8.58 6.27
N THR A 480 4.06 9.10 7.29
CA THR A 480 4.43 10.38 7.93
C THR A 480 5.82 10.30 8.55
N ARG A 481 6.18 9.18 9.16
CA ARG A 481 7.52 8.95 9.73
C ARG A 481 8.60 8.84 8.64
N VAL A 482 8.35 8.11 7.57
CA VAL A 482 9.27 8.03 6.42
C VAL A 482 9.44 9.39 5.77
N GLY A 483 8.36 10.16 5.60
CA GLY A 483 8.41 11.54 5.11
C GLY A 483 9.28 12.45 5.98
N ARG A 484 9.19 12.30 7.29
CA ARG A 484 10.09 12.99 8.24
C ARG A 484 11.56 12.64 7.95
N TYR A 485 11.91 11.37 7.78
CA TYR A 485 13.31 10.98 7.49
C TYR A 485 13.81 11.57 6.19
N ILE A 486 12.99 11.53 5.11
CA ILE A 486 13.37 12.10 3.82
C ILE A 486 13.52 13.62 3.92
N LEU A 487 12.65 14.28 4.66
CA LEU A 487 12.76 15.73 4.90
C LEU A 487 14.00 16.07 5.73
N GLN A 488 14.34 15.28 6.74
CA GLN A 488 15.57 15.42 7.51
C GLN A 488 16.81 15.17 6.65
N ASP A 489 16.80 14.18 5.76
CA ASP A 489 17.87 13.97 4.77
C ASP A 489 18.07 15.21 3.89
N LEU A 490 16.98 15.81 3.42
CA LEU A 490 17.03 17.03 2.61
C LEU A 490 17.55 18.22 3.40
N LEU A 491 16.98 18.48 4.58
CA LEU A 491 17.38 19.60 5.45
C LEU A 491 18.79 19.45 6.01
N GLY A 492 19.23 18.23 6.27
CA GLY A 492 20.59 17.92 6.72
C GLY A 492 21.67 18.25 5.69
N ASN A 493 21.32 18.27 4.40
CA ASN A 493 22.22 18.78 3.36
C ASN A 493 22.39 20.31 3.40
N LEU A 494 21.40 21.04 3.97
CA LEU A 494 21.45 22.49 4.15
C LEU A 494 22.12 22.86 5.48
N TRP A 495 21.72 22.16 6.56
CA TRP A 495 22.24 22.39 7.91
C TRP A 495 22.31 21.06 8.69
N LYS A 496 23.53 20.59 8.96
CA LYS A 496 23.79 19.27 9.55
C LYS A 496 22.96 18.93 10.80
N PRO A 497 22.72 19.82 11.79
CA PRO A 497 21.91 19.50 12.96
C PRO A 497 20.45 19.15 12.66
N LEU A 498 19.88 19.62 11.54
CA LEU A 498 18.51 19.30 11.14
C LEU A 498 18.38 17.85 10.57
N GLY A 499 19.50 17.29 10.11
CA GLY A 499 19.58 15.90 9.63
C GLY A 499 19.80 14.89 10.76
N ASP A 500 20.04 15.32 12.00
CA ASP A 500 20.28 14.41 13.13
C ASP A 500 18.95 13.86 13.67
N THR A 501 18.72 12.57 13.42
CA THR A 501 17.53 11.85 13.91
C THR A 501 17.47 11.66 15.44
N LYS A 502 18.58 11.91 16.14
CA LYS A 502 18.64 11.90 17.60
C LYS A 502 18.18 13.21 18.23
N ASN A 503 18.20 14.31 17.46
CA ASN A 503 17.79 15.63 17.93
C ASN A 503 16.25 15.73 17.95
N LEU A 504 15.66 15.85 19.16
CA LEU A 504 14.22 15.96 19.34
C LEU A 504 13.61 17.19 18.67
N GLY A 505 14.32 18.34 18.68
CA GLY A 505 13.85 19.56 18.03
C GLY A 505 13.80 19.43 16.51
N ALA A 506 14.82 18.81 15.90
CA ALA A 506 14.83 18.51 14.46
C ALA A 506 13.73 17.52 14.09
N ASN A 507 13.49 16.49 14.92
CA ASN A 507 12.41 15.53 14.73
C ASN A 507 11.03 16.19 14.78
N PHE A 508 10.78 17.07 15.76
CA PHE A 508 9.53 17.77 15.90
C PHE A 508 9.28 18.74 14.73
N LEU A 509 10.31 19.50 14.34
CA LEU A 509 10.22 20.41 13.21
C LEU A 509 9.92 19.68 11.90
N ALA A 510 10.66 18.61 11.60
CA ALA A 510 10.46 17.84 10.37
C ALA A 510 9.09 17.14 10.36
N SER A 511 8.65 16.58 11.50
CA SER A 511 7.30 16.00 11.64
C SER A 511 6.22 17.05 11.45
N GLY A 512 6.37 18.22 12.08
CA GLY A 512 5.44 19.34 11.96
C GLY A 512 5.30 19.83 10.53
N LEU A 513 6.42 20.05 9.84
CA LEU A 513 6.41 20.47 8.44
C LEU A 513 5.74 19.43 7.53
N MET A 514 6.03 18.15 7.74
CA MET A 514 5.43 17.07 6.97
C MET A 514 3.92 16.98 7.19
N VAL A 515 3.49 17.06 8.45
CA VAL A 515 2.08 17.03 8.84
C VAL A 515 1.34 18.29 8.37
N CYS A 516 1.96 19.47 8.43
CA CYS A 516 1.38 20.69 7.86
C CYS A 516 1.20 20.57 6.34
N GLY A 517 2.18 19.96 5.65
CA GLY A 517 2.10 19.75 4.21
C GLY A 517 0.89 18.89 3.81
N TRP A 518 0.82 17.64 4.27
CA TRP A 518 -0.30 16.76 3.90
C TRP A 518 -1.62 17.17 4.57
N GLY A 519 -1.58 17.75 5.77
CA GLY A 519 -2.76 18.26 6.47
C GLY A 519 -3.44 19.41 5.73
N TRP A 520 -2.67 20.30 5.11
CA TRP A 520 -3.22 21.38 4.29
C TRP A 520 -4.01 20.83 3.08
N PHE A 521 -3.44 19.86 2.33
CA PHE A 521 -4.14 19.20 1.23
C PHE A 521 -5.36 18.41 1.70
N LEU A 522 -5.29 17.76 2.87
CA LEU A 522 -6.42 17.08 3.49
C LEU A 522 -7.58 18.08 3.73
N ILE A 523 -7.30 19.22 4.34
CA ILE A 523 -8.33 20.25 4.61
C ILE A 523 -8.93 20.77 3.31
N GLN A 524 -8.13 20.99 2.26
CA GLN A 524 -8.65 21.38 0.95
C GLN A 524 -9.57 20.29 0.37
N GLY A 525 -9.17 19.02 0.45
CA GLY A 525 -9.98 17.89 0.00
C GLY A 525 -11.29 17.72 0.77
N VAL A 526 -11.28 17.96 2.09
CA VAL A 526 -12.50 17.93 2.92
C VAL A 526 -13.45 19.07 2.58
N ARG A 527 -12.90 20.26 2.29
CA ARG A 527 -13.69 21.44 1.90
C ARG A 527 -14.16 21.43 0.44
N ASP A 528 -13.71 20.46 -0.33
CA ASP A 528 -14.08 20.32 -1.74
C ASP A 528 -15.60 20.00 -1.86
N PRO A 529 -16.39 20.85 -2.54
CA PRO A 529 -17.82 20.63 -2.70
C PRO A 529 -18.19 19.34 -3.42
N LEU A 530 -17.29 18.81 -4.27
CA LEU A 530 -17.46 17.53 -4.98
C LEU A 530 -17.04 16.31 -4.12
N GLY A 531 -16.62 16.55 -2.87
CA GLY A 531 -16.25 15.49 -1.93
C GLY A 531 -14.76 15.15 -1.89
N GLY A 532 -13.92 15.77 -2.72
CA GLY A 532 -12.47 15.73 -2.68
C GLY A 532 -11.83 14.44 -3.19
N ILE A 533 -12.42 13.26 -2.98
CA ILE A 533 -11.83 11.99 -3.42
C ILE A 533 -11.83 11.89 -4.94
N ASN A 534 -12.91 12.25 -5.60
CA ASN A 534 -13.03 12.14 -7.06
C ASN A 534 -12.03 13.06 -7.79
N SER A 535 -11.61 14.18 -7.19
CA SER A 535 -10.57 15.07 -7.72
C SER A 535 -9.15 14.60 -7.38
N LEU A 536 -8.92 14.22 -6.12
CA LEU A 536 -7.58 13.88 -5.63
C LEU A 536 -7.16 12.43 -5.93
N TRP A 537 -8.10 11.48 -6.11
CA TRP A 537 -7.74 10.08 -6.38
C TRP A 537 -6.96 9.87 -7.69
N PRO A 538 -7.32 10.51 -8.81
CA PRO A 538 -6.48 10.44 -10.02
C PRO A 538 -5.09 11.02 -9.80
N LEU A 539 -4.97 12.13 -9.05
CA LEU A 539 -3.67 12.71 -8.72
C LEU A 539 -2.84 11.78 -7.82
N PHE A 540 -3.49 11.10 -6.86
CA PHE A 540 -2.88 10.04 -6.04
C PHE A 540 -2.34 8.91 -6.92
N GLY A 541 -3.13 8.41 -7.88
CA GLY A 541 -2.71 7.35 -8.79
C GLY A 541 -1.52 7.75 -9.66
N ILE A 542 -1.56 8.95 -10.26
CA ILE A 542 -0.46 9.52 -11.04
C ILE A 542 0.80 9.67 -10.19
N ALA A 543 0.70 10.29 -9.02
CA ALA A 543 1.81 10.51 -8.10
C ALA A 543 2.45 9.20 -7.64
N ASN A 544 1.63 8.23 -7.27
CA ASN A 544 2.08 6.91 -6.82
C ASN A 544 2.83 6.14 -7.92
N GLN A 545 2.30 6.14 -9.14
CA GLN A 545 2.97 5.47 -10.26
C GLN A 545 4.23 6.23 -10.75
N MET A 546 4.28 7.55 -10.62
CA MET A 546 5.49 8.31 -10.90
C MET A 546 6.62 7.98 -9.93
N LEU A 547 6.29 7.78 -8.66
CA LEU A 547 7.26 7.31 -7.67
C LEU A 547 7.78 5.91 -8.02
N ALA A 548 6.89 5.02 -8.50
CA ALA A 548 7.27 3.72 -9.02
C ALA A 548 8.19 3.82 -10.25
N ALA A 549 7.97 4.78 -11.14
CA ALA A 549 8.84 5.03 -12.27
C ALA A 549 10.27 5.43 -11.84
N ILE A 550 10.42 6.29 -10.82
CA ILE A 550 11.72 6.63 -10.24
C ILE A 550 12.42 5.37 -9.73
N ALA A 551 11.70 4.52 -9.01
CA ALA A 551 12.24 3.28 -8.47
C ALA A 551 12.65 2.29 -9.58
N LEU A 552 11.85 2.13 -10.62
CA LEU A 552 12.15 1.27 -11.75
C LEU A 552 13.32 1.80 -12.60
N CYS A 553 13.51 3.13 -12.70
CA CYS A 553 14.72 3.72 -13.27
C CYS A 553 15.97 3.30 -12.49
N LEU A 554 15.94 3.38 -11.16
CA LEU A 554 17.03 2.92 -10.30
C LEU A 554 17.25 1.40 -10.46
N ALA A 555 16.18 0.60 -10.40
CA ALA A 555 16.24 -0.85 -10.54
C ALA A 555 16.88 -1.27 -11.89
N THR A 556 16.45 -0.65 -12.99
CA THR A 556 17.00 -0.88 -14.33
C THR A 556 18.49 -0.54 -14.35
N THR A 557 18.88 0.61 -13.78
CA THR A 557 20.30 1.05 -13.72
C THR A 557 21.15 0.07 -12.92
N VAL A 558 20.68 -0.34 -11.74
CA VAL A 558 21.44 -1.26 -10.87
C VAL A 558 21.57 -2.65 -11.52
N ILE A 559 20.48 -3.20 -12.10
CA ILE A 559 20.54 -4.48 -12.80
C ILE A 559 21.52 -4.39 -13.99
N LEU A 560 21.43 -3.33 -14.80
CA LEU A 560 22.31 -3.13 -15.94
C LEU A 560 23.78 -3.08 -15.52
N LYS A 561 24.11 -2.26 -14.51
CA LYS A 561 25.47 -2.16 -13.96
C LYS A 561 25.95 -3.51 -13.43
N THR A 562 25.12 -4.22 -12.66
CA THR A 562 25.44 -5.55 -12.13
C THR A 562 25.81 -6.53 -13.25
N GLN A 563 25.01 -6.55 -14.31
CA GLN A 563 25.22 -7.48 -15.43
C GLN A 563 26.42 -7.10 -16.31
N LEU A 564 26.76 -5.81 -16.42
CA LEU A 564 27.92 -5.33 -17.16
C LEU A 564 29.26 -5.55 -16.40
N GLN A 565 29.23 -5.61 -15.07
CA GLN A 565 30.41 -5.90 -14.24
C GLN A 565 30.82 -7.39 -14.29
N LEU A 566 29.87 -8.29 -14.56
CA LEU A 566 30.16 -9.72 -14.68
C LEU A 566 31.03 -9.98 -15.91
N LYS A 567 32.32 -10.28 -15.69
CA LYS A 567 33.29 -10.54 -16.77
C LYS A 567 32.93 -11.81 -17.55
N PRO A 568 33.16 -11.85 -18.88
CA PRO A 568 33.16 -13.11 -19.63
C PRO A 568 34.31 -13.99 -19.14
N GLU A 569 34.03 -15.27 -18.94
CA GLU A 569 34.83 -16.37 -18.40
C GLU A 569 36.34 -16.16 -18.31
N SER A 570 36.90 -16.29 -17.11
CA SER A 570 38.29 -16.76 -16.95
C SER A 570 38.32 -18.27 -17.24
N LYS A 571 39.30 -18.73 -18.04
CA LYS A 571 39.46 -20.13 -18.49
C LYS A 571 39.75 -21.16 -17.37
N VAL A 572 39.46 -20.85 -16.12
CA VAL A 572 39.68 -21.78 -15.00
C VAL A 572 38.42 -22.62 -14.81
N LYS A 573 38.50 -23.89 -15.15
CA LYS A 573 37.41 -24.89 -15.19
C LYS A 573 36.72 -25.19 -13.85
N SER A 574 37.09 -24.60 -12.72
CA SER A 574 36.58 -25.02 -11.40
C SER A 574 35.47 -24.15 -10.82
N GLN A 575 35.19 -22.95 -11.36
CA GLN A 575 34.04 -22.15 -10.99
C GLN A 575 33.27 -21.75 -12.26
N LYS A 576 32.00 -22.19 -12.38
CA LYS A 576 31.07 -21.73 -13.43
C LYS A 576 30.94 -20.21 -13.33
N SER A 577 31.77 -19.45 -14.01
CA SER A 577 31.70 -18.00 -14.08
C SER A 577 30.34 -17.63 -14.69
N LYS A 578 29.58 -16.81 -13.98
CA LYS A 578 28.28 -16.34 -14.46
C LYS A 578 28.54 -15.26 -15.51
N VAL A 579 28.25 -15.52 -16.77
CA VAL A 579 28.30 -14.54 -17.84
C VAL A 579 27.19 -13.52 -17.63
N GLY A 580 27.55 -12.24 -17.59
CA GLY A 580 26.58 -11.14 -17.46
C GLY A 580 25.71 -11.02 -18.71
N ARG A 581 24.43 -10.77 -18.50
CA ARG A 581 23.43 -10.58 -19.56
C ARG A 581 22.71 -9.24 -19.39
N PRO A 582 23.14 -8.17 -20.07
CA PRO A 582 22.50 -6.85 -19.99
C PRO A 582 20.99 -6.87 -20.25
N ALA A 583 20.52 -7.84 -21.07
CA ALA A 583 19.10 -8.05 -21.34
C ALA A 583 18.26 -8.33 -20.07
N PHE A 584 18.87 -8.72 -18.94
CA PHE A 584 18.11 -8.87 -17.69
C PHE A 584 17.59 -7.54 -17.16
N ALA A 585 18.11 -6.40 -17.60
CA ALA A 585 17.56 -5.08 -17.28
C ALA A 585 16.12 -4.91 -17.81
N PHE A 586 15.70 -5.64 -18.84
CA PHE A 586 14.32 -5.61 -19.33
C PHE A 586 13.28 -6.02 -18.29
N ILE A 587 13.68 -6.76 -17.24
CA ILE A 587 12.77 -7.14 -16.14
C ILE A 587 12.19 -5.91 -15.43
N ALA A 588 12.99 -4.86 -15.27
CA ALA A 588 12.54 -3.59 -14.69
C ALA A 588 12.16 -2.57 -15.78
N LEU A 589 12.80 -2.62 -16.94
CA LEU A 589 12.57 -1.67 -18.04
C LEU A 589 11.18 -1.83 -18.69
N ILE A 590 10.69 -3.06 -18.90
CA ILE A 590 9.38 -3.29 -19.50
C ILE A 590 8.25 -2.73 -18.63
N PRO A 591 8.17 -3.05 -17.32
CA PRO A 591 7.21 -2.41 -16.43
C PRO A 591 7.35 -0.89 -16.39
N LEU A 592 8.58 -0.37 -16.42
CA LEU A 592 8.82 1.08 -16.47
C LEU A 592 8.21 1.73 -17.71
N LEU A 593 8.45 1.17 -18.89
CA LEU A 593 7.91 1.72 -20.15
C LEU A 593 6.39 1.73 -20.16
N TRP A 594 5.76 0.64 -19.72
CA TRP A 594 4.32 0.58 -19.56
C TRP A 594 3.80 1.63 -18.56
N LEU A 595 4.44 1.72 -17.41
CA LEU A 595 4.07 2.66 -16.37
C LEU A 595 4.18 4.12 -16.84
N LEU A 596 5.26 4.45 -17.56
CA LEU A 596 5.44 5.79 -18.16
C LEU A 596 4.34 6.08 -19.18
N ALA A 597 4.01 5.13 -20.08
CA ALA A 597 2.94 5.30 -21.04
C ALA A 597 1.61 5.61 -20.35
N VAL A 598 1.20 4.80 -19.37
CA VAL A 598 -0.03 5.00 -18.59
C VAL A 598 -0.03 6.33 -17.86
N THR A 599 1.04 6.60 -17.09
CA THR A 599 1.06 7.72 -16.14
C THR A 599 1.19 9.06 -16.84
N PHE A 600 2.01 9.14 -17.90
CA PHE A 600 2.15 10.36 -18.70
C PHE A 600 0.87 10.66 -19.48
N THR A 601 0.25 9.66 -20.10
CA THR A 601 -1.05 9.85 -20.77
C THR A 601 -2.08 10.35 -19.78
N ALA A 602 -2.21 9.72 -18.61
CA ALA A 602 -3.14 10.14 -17.57
C ALA A 602 -2.86 11.56 -17.07
N GLY A 603 -1.58 11.89 -16.85
CA GLY A 603 -1.18 13.22 -16.39
C GLY A 603 -1.47 14.32 -17.40
N VAL A 604 -1.17 14.07 -18.68
CA VAL A 604 -1.46 14.99 -19.78
C VAL A 604 -2.96 15.18 -19.94
N GLU A 605 -3.74 14.09 -19.98
CA GLU A 605 -5.20 14.18 -20.10
C GLU A 605 -5.80 14.89 -18.87
N LYS A 606 -5.35 14.61 -17.66
CA LYS A 606 -5.84 15.30 -16.46
C LYS A 606 -5.55 16.80 -16.47
N ILE A 607 -4.47 17.25 -17.09
CA ILE A 607 -4.16 18.68 -17.16
C ILE A 607 -4.90 19.35 -18.32
N TRP A 608 -4.82 18.81 -19.53
CA TRP A 608 -5.19 19.52 -20.78
C TRP A 608 -6.40 18.97 -21.54
N HIS A 609 -7.06 17.87 -21.07
CA HIS A 609 -8.22 17.35 -21.77
C HIS A 609 -9.34 18.39 -21.88
N ALA A 610 -10.00 18.48 -23.05
CA ALA A 610 -11.02 19.49 -23.32
C ALA A 610 -12.33 19.28 -22.53
N ASP A 611 -12.66 18.04 -22.15
CA ASP A 611 -13.85 17.73 -21.33
C ASP A 611 -13.60 18.16 -19.88
N PRO A 612 -14.44 19.08 -19.32
CA PRO A 612 -14.30 19.54 -17.94
C PRO A 612 -14.45 18.44 -16.87
N ARG A 613 -15.00 17.28 -17.21
CA ARG A 613 -15.06 16.13 -16.29
C ARG A 613 -13.71 15.45 -16.12
N ILE A 614 -12.81 15.58 -17.10
CA ILE A 614 -11.50 14.95 -17.14
C ILE A 614 -10.40 15.95 -16.86
N GLY A 615 -10.33 17.06 -17.64
CA GLY A 615 -9.25 18.02 -17.61
C GLY A 615 -9.40 19.09 -16.54
N PHE A 616 -8.40 19.24 -15.66
CA PHE A 616 -8.39 20.25 -14.60
C PHE A 616 -8.48 21.67 -15.12
N LEU A 617 -7.72 22.01 -16.20
CA LEU A 617 -7.76 23.35 -16.77
C LEU A 617 -9.10 23.65 -17.46
N ALA A 618 -9.68 22.69 -18.15
CA ALA A 618 -11.00 22.82 -18.77
C ALA A 618 -12.10 23.00 -17.70
N GLN A 619 -12.00 22.26 -16.60
CA GLN A 619 -12.93 22.40 -15.47
C GLN A 619 -12.78 23.76 -14.79
N ALA A 620 -11.54 24.22 -14.55
CA ALA A 620 -11.29 25.53 -13.98
C ALA A 620 -11.84 26.67 -14.88
N LYS A 621 -11.71 26.55 -16.22
CA LYS A 621 -12.29 27.47 -17.19
C LYS A 621 -13.83 27.48 -17.15
N SER A 622 -14.47 26.32 -17.15
CA SER A 622 -15.93 26.18 -17.04
C SER A 622 -16.46 26.79 -15.74
N LEU A 623 -15.71 26.67 -14.64
CA LEU A 623 -16.06 27.29 -13.35
C LEU A 623 -15.88 28.80 -13.37
N ASP A 624 -14.91 29.32 -14.13
CA ASP A 624 -14.67 30.73 -14.29
C ASP A 624 -15.79 31.40 -15.14
N GLU A 625 -16.24 30.75 -16.18
CA GLU A 625 -17.38 31.17 -17.00
C GLU A 625 -18.69 31.30 -16.19
N LYS A 626 -18.91 30.40 -15.23
CA LYS A 626 -20.06 30.44 -14.30
C LYS A 626 -19.98 31.54 -13.24
N MET A 627 -18.81 32.13 -13.04
CA MET A 627 -18.58 33.08 -11.93
C MET A 627 -19.37 34.38 -12.09
N SER A 628 -19.52 34.87 -13.31
CA SER A 628 -20.32 36.06 -13.60
C SER A 628 -21.81 35.88 -13.27
N ALA A 629 -22.38 34.74 -13.68
CA ALA A 629 -23.74 34.38 -13.38
C ALA A 629 -24.01 34.20 -11.87
N LEU A 630 -23.06 33.58 -11.16
CA LEU A 630 -23.15 33.40 -9.70
C LEU A 630 -23.05 34.75 -8.95
N ARG A 631 -22.24 35.70 -9.44
CA ARG A 631 -22.20 37.06 -8.87
C ARG A 631 -23.49 37.83 -9.13
N ALA A 632 -24.03 37.74 -10.35
CA ALA A 632 -25.33 38.34 -10.68
C ALA A 632 -26.45 37.75 -9.80
N GLY A 633 -26.43 36.43 -9.55
CA GLY A 633 -27.36 35.77 -8.65
C GLY A 633 -27.34 36.30 -7.21
N ILE A 634 -26.17 36.69 -6.70
CA ILE A 634 -26.07 37.34 -5.37
C ILE A 634 -26.73 38.72 -5.38
N VAL A 635 -26.48 39.51 -6.42
CA VAL A 635 -27.09 40.84 -6.55
C VAL A 635 -28.62 40.71 -6.63
N THR A 636 -29.13 39.77 -7.42
CA THR A 636 -30.56 39.49 -7.52
C THR A 636 -31.16 39.05 -6.18
N ALA A 637 -30.46 38.16 -5.45
CA ALA A 637 -30.90 37.72 -4.12
C ALA A 637 -30.89 38.85 -3.09
N GLN A 638 -29.91 39.78 -3.17
CA GLN A 638 -29.85 40.97 -2.32
C GLN A 638 -30.98 41.93 -2.60
N VAL A 639 -31.35 42.12 -3.85
CA VAL A 639 -32.53 42.95 -4.24
C VAL A 639 -33.83 42.33 -3.76
N GLY A 640 -33.95 40.98 -3.77
CA GLY A 640 -35.11 40.26 -3.25
C GLY A 640 -35.23 40.24 -1.73
N GLY A 641 -34.17 40.63 -0.99
CA GLY A 641 -34.19 40.77 0.47
C GLY A 641 -34.27 39.50 1.30
N GLU A 642 -34.26 38.31 0.69
CA GLU A 642 -34.33 37.02 1.40
C GLU A 642 -32.96 36.54 1.89
N ALA A 643 -32.72 36.63 3.19
CA ALA A 643 -31.44 36.24 3.81
C ALA A 643 -31.01 34.79 3.47
N LYS A 644 -31.94 33.85 3.32
CA LYS A 644 -31.68 32.47 2.93
C LYS A 644 -31.15 32.36 1.51
N LEU A 645 -31.72 33.12 0.55
CA LEU A 645 -31.29 33.12 -0.85
C LEU A 645 -29.93 33.79 -0.99
N ILE A 646 -29.65 34.84 -0.25
CA ILE A 646 -28.34 35.51 -0.22
C ILE A 646 -27.28 34.54 0.30
N ALA A 647 -27.50 33.86 1.42
CA ALA A 647 -26.58 32.89 1.99
C ALA A 647 -26.34 31.69 1.06
N ALA A 648 -27.38 31.20 0.38
CA ALA A 648 -27.26 30.13 -0.62
C ALA A 648 -26.42 30.57 -1.83
N ALA A 649 -26.63 31.76 -2.37
CA ALA A 649 -25.91 32.32 -3.50
C ALA A 649 -24.42 32.57 -3.15
N GLU A 650 -24.14 33.10 -1.96
CA GLU A 650 -22.76 33.25 -1.47
C GLU A 650 -22.08 31.90 -1.28
N THR A 651 -22.78 30.92 -0.75
CA THR A 651 -22.26 29.55 -0.59
C THR A 651 -21.91 28.93 -1.95
N ALA A 652 -22.79 29.10 -2.94
CA ALA A 652 -22.55 28.64 -4.30
C ALA A 652 -21.31 29.33 -4.95
N LEU A 653 -21.17 30.64 -4.74
CA LEU A 653 -19.98 31.37 -5.24
C LEU A 653 -18.70 30.92 -4.53
N ARG A 654 -18.72 30.72 -3.21
CA ARG A 654 -17.57 30.21 -2.45
C ARG A 654 -17.21 28.79 -2.92
N ALA A 655 -18.18 27.91 -3.10
CA ALA A 655 -17.98 26.56 -3.63
C ALA A 655 -17.33 26.58 -5.02
N ASN A 656 -17.81 27.43 -5.91
CA ASN A 656 -17.27 27.58 -7.26
C ASN A 656 -15.80 28.07 -7.23
N ARG A 657 -15.49 29.06 -6.40
CA ARG A 657 -14.10 29.56 -6.23
C ARG A 657 -13.16 28.49 -5.68
N THR A 658 -13.62 27.72 -4.67
CA THR A 658 -12.84 26.62 -4.08
C THR A 658 -12.55 25.56 -5.12
N LEU A 659 -13.56 25.12 -5.88
CA LEU A 659 -13.37 24.13 -6.96
C LEU A 659 -12.41 24.63 -8.04
N ARG A 660 -12.54 25.89 -8.46
CA ARG A 660 -11.63 26.49 -9.44
C ARG A 660 -10.19 26.48 -8.93
N PHE A 661 -9.98 26.90 -7.67
CA PHE A 661 -8.65 26.90 -7.05
C PHE A 661 -8.07 25.50 -6.95
N ASN A 662 -8.84 24.51 -6.49
CA ASN A 662 -8.39 23.12 -6.37
C ASN A 662 -7.97 22.57 -7.74
N ASN A 663 -8.77 22.80 -8.79
CA ASN A 663 -8.41 22.34 -10.14
C ASN A 663 -7.12 22.98 -10.69
N LEU A 664 -6.89 24.27 -10.46
CA LEU A 664 -5.65 24.94 -10.86
C LEU A 664 -4.45 24.40 -10.06
N LEU A 665 -4.64 24.15 -8.76
CA LEU A 665 -3.62 23.57 -7.90
C LEU A 665 -3.27 22.15 -8.37
N ASP A 666 -4.26 21.30 -8.62
CA ASP A 666 -4.08 19.92 -9.06
C ASP A 666 -3.38 19.85 -10.42
N ALA A 667 -3.74 20.75 -11.36
CA ALA A 667 -3.05 20.89 -12.63
C ALA A 667 -1.58 21.28 -12.44
N GLY A 668 -1.30 22.24 -11.55
CA GLY A 668 0.06 22.67 -11.24
C GLY A 668 0.90 21.56 -10.60
N VAL A 669 0.34 20.86 -9.62
CA VAL A 669 1.01 19.72 -8.93
C VAL A 669 1.28 18.57 -9.92
N ALA A 670 0.31 18.20 -10.75
CA ALA A 670 0.49 17.17 -11.76
C ALA A 670 1.57 17.59 -12.78
N GLY A 671 1.58 18.84 -13.22
CA GLY A 671 2.61 19.37 -14.11
C GLY A 671 4.01 19.30 -13.51
N VAL A 672 4.18 19.69 -12.25
CA VAL A 672 5.46 19.59 -11.54
C VAL A 672 5.92 18.13 -11.47
N PHE A 673 5.04 17.18 -11.16
CA PHE A 673 5.40 15.77 -11.12
C PHE A 673 5.84 15.24 -12.49
N LEU A 674 5.11 15.57 -13.56
CA LEU A 674 5.49 15.20 -14.93
C LEU A 674 6.90 15.70 -15.28
N VAL A 675 7.22 16.96 -14.95
CA VAL A 675 8.54 17.55 -15.23
C VAL A 675 9.63 16.87 -14.42
N LEU A 676 9.45 16.71 -13.10
CA LEU A 676 10.48 16.13 -12.24
C LEU A 676 10.81 14.68 -12.65
N VAL A 677 9.78 13.88 -12.93
CA VAL A 677 9.98 12.48 -13.34
C VAL A 677 10.57 12.40 -14.75
N SER A 678 10.16 13.28 -15.69
CA SER A 678 10.77 13.38 -17.02
C SER A 678 12.27 13.59 -16.94
N VAL A 679 12.71 14.52 -16.08
CA VAL A 679 14.14 14.81 -15.90
C VAL A 679 14.89 13.57 -15.36
N ILE A 680 14.32 12.86 -14.37
CA ILE A 680 14.94 11.64 -13.82
C ILE A 680 15.02 10.54 -14.89
N VAL A 681 13.97 10.35 -15.68
CA VAL A 681 13.93 9.37 -16.77
C VAL A 681 14.99 9.70 -17.83
N LEU A 682 15.08 10.96 -18.25
CA LEU A 682 16.06 11.40 -19.25
C LEU A 682 17.51 11.20 -18.74
N ILE A 683 17.78 11.53 -17.48
CA ILE A 683 19.09 11.26 -16.86
C ILE A 683 19.37 9.76 -16.82
N SER A 684 18.38 8.93 -16.48
CA SER A 684 18.53 7.48 -16.46
C SER A 684 18.79 6.90 -17.84
N VAL A 685 18.05 7.32 -18.85
CA VAL A 685 18.26 6.91 -20.25
C VAL A 685 19.65 7.30 -20.75
N ARG A 686 20.09 8.54 -20.47
CA ARG A 686 21.46 8.98 -20.77
C ARG A 686 22.49 8.06 -20.11
N GLU A 687 22.28 7.74 -18.83
CA GLU A 687 23.19 6.84 -18.10
C GLU A 687 23.26 5.45 -18.76
N TRP A 688 22.10 4.87 -19.13
CA TRP A 688 22.06 3.56 -19.79
C TRP A 688 22.75 3.56 -21.16
N ILE A 689 22.58 4.61 -21.95
CA ILE A 689 23.27 4.77 -23.24
C ILE A 689 24.80 4.82 -23.04
N LEU A 690 25.28 5.58 -22.04
CA LEU A 690 26.70 5.68 -21.75
C LEU A 690 27.30 4.34 -21.27
N LEU A 691 26.55 3.59 -20.44
CA LEU A 691 26.95 2.27 -19.95
C LEU A 691 26.99 1.24 -21.09
N LEU A 692 25.94 1.19 -21.94
CA LEU A 692 25.86 0.26 -23.06
C LEU A 692 26.90 0.58 -24.15
N ALA A 693 27.15 1.86 -24.40
CA ALA A 693 28.22 2.31 -25.31
C ALA A 693 29.63 2.16 -24.72
N ARG A 694 29.77 1.66 -23.47
CA ARG A 694 31.04 1.52 -22.74
C ARG A 694 31.81 2.83 -22.59
N LYS A 695 31.13 3.97 -22.68
CA LYS A 695 31.72 5.31 -22.45
C LYS A 695 31.83 5.65 -20.97
N LYS A 696 31.15 4.89 -20.10
CA LYS A 696 31.20 5.01 -18.64
C LYS A 696 31.39 3.61 -18.03
N ALA A 697 32.25 3.52 -17.00
CA ALA A 697 32.43 2.29 -16.26
C ALA A 697 31.17 1.91 -15.48
N ALA A 698 30.81 0.62 -15.50
CA ALA A 698 29.68 0.11 -14.74
C ALA A 698 30.11 -0.11 -13.28
N GLU A 699 30.17 0.96 -12.48
CA GLU A 699 30.51 0.88 -11.05
C GLU A 699 29.24 0.90 -10.20
N LEU A 700 29.10 -0.10 -9.34
CA LEU A 700 28.06 -0.15 -8.31
C LEU A 700 28.56 0.52 -7.03
N ARG A 701 27.70 1.35 -6.45
CA ARG A 701 27.98 2.04 -5.17
C ARG A 701 27.42 1.25 -3.99
N GLU A 702 27.83 -0.04 -3.90
CA GLU A 702 27.46 -0.89 -2.77
C GLU A 702 28.38 -0.63 -1.57
N THR A 703 27.85 -0.85 -0.35
CA THR A 703 28.71 -0.88 0.85
C THR A 703 29.69 -2.06 0.77
N PRO A 704 30.93 -1.91 1.27
CA PRO A 704 31.87 -3.02 1.32
C PRO A 704 31.22 -4.25 1.97
N PRO A 705 31.36 -5.45 1.37
CA PRO A 705 30.73 -6.65 1.90
C PRO A 705 31.39 -7.08 3.21
N VAL A 706 30.60 -7.28 4.25
CA VAL A 706 30.99 -8.00 5.46
C VAL A 706 30.46 -9.42 5.33
N TRP A 707 31.35 -10.41 5.47
CA TRP A 707 31.02 -11.82 5.26
C TRP A 707 30.71 -12.52 6.57
N LEU A 708 29.53 -13.12 6.65
CA LEU A 708 29.13 -13.95 7.78
C LEU A 708 29.84 -15.32 7.70
N PRO A 709 30.24 -15.90 8.82
CA PRO A 709 30.84 -17.23 8.85
C PRO A 709 29.80 -18.31 8.43
N ASP A 710 30.29 -19.43 7.90
CA ASP A 710 29.44 -20.49 7.31
C ASP A 710 28.43 -21.08 8.30
N TYR A 711 28.77 -21.14 9.59
CA TYR A 711 27.87 -21.64 10.62
C TYR A 711 26.64 -20.71 10.84
N ALA A 712 26.80 -19.40 10.69
CA ALA A 712 25.68 -18.46 10.77
C ALA A 712 24.67 -18.64 9.63
N ILE A 713 25.12 -19.21 8.49
CA ILE A 713 24.32 -19.46 7.30
C ILE A 713 23.56 -20.79 7.40
N ALA A 714 24.13 -21.79 8.08
CA ALA A 714 23.52 -23.12 8.20
C ALA A 714 22.12 -23.07 8.82
N GLU A 715 21.86 -22.07 9.66
CA GLU A 715 20.56 -21.85 10.32
C GLU A 715 19.51 -21.18 9.41
N SER A 716 19.95 -20.52 8.34
CA SER A 716 19.05 -19.83 7.40
C SER A 716 18.50 -20.74 6.30
N LYS A 717 18.97 -22.00 6.20
CA LYS A 717 18.41 -22.94 5.21
C LYS A 717 16.95 -23.19 5.52
N PRO A 718 16.05 -22.96 4.55
CA PRO A 718 14.65 -23.26 4.76
C PRO A 718 14.50 -24.76 5.05
N LEU A 719 13.92 -25.10 6.17
CA LEU A 719 13.31 -26.44 6.32
C LEU A 719 12.42 -26.65 5.11
N ASN A 720 12.55 -27.82 4.47
CA ASN A 720 11.63 -28.24 3.40
C ASN A 720 10.22 -28.34 3.99
N VAL A 721 9.48 -27.26 3.98
CA VAL A 721 8.20 -27.16 4.59
C VAL A 721 7.14 -27.30 3.53
N LEU A 722 6.40 -28.35 3.64
CA LEU A 722 5.10 -28.51 3.04
C LEU A 722 4.19 -27.34 3.46
N SER A 723 3.86 -26.48 2.49
CA SER A 723 2.64 -25.68 2.42
C SER A 723 2.30 -24.64 3.50
N LEU A 724 1.24 -23.88 3.21
CA LEU A 724 0.55 -22.87 4.04
C LEU A 724 0.18 -23.34 5.46
N LEU A 725 -0.10 -24.64 5.65
CA LEU A 725 -0.37 -25.24 6.98
C LEU A 725 0.86 -25.21 7.88
N ALA A 726 2.03 -25.44 7.33
CA ALA A 726 3.27 -25.33 8.08
C ALA A 726 3.66 -23.84 8.31
N LEU A 727 3.21 -22.91 7.48
CA LEU A 727 3.32 -21.48 7.73
C LEU A 727 2.48 -21.08 8.95
N GLY A 728 1.24 -21.56 9.03
CA GLY A 728 0.36 -21.34 10.18
C GLY A 728 0.90 -22.01 11.45
N LEU A 729 1.40 -23.25 11.35
CA LEU A 729 2.00 -23.95 12.48
C LEU A 729 3.36 -23.38 12.88
N ALA A 730 4.17 -22.87 11.95
CA ALA A 730 5.42 -22.18 12.28
C ALA A 730 5.16 -20.82 12.92
N LEU A 731 4.16 -20.06 12.45
CA LEU A 731 3.68 -18.86 13.10
C LEU A 731 3.14 -19.15 14.52
N LEU A 732 2.31 -20.17 14.67
CA LEU A 732 1.81 -20.61 15.97
C LEU A 732 2.95 -21.08 16.89
N LYS A 733 3.94 -21.79 16.36
CA LYS A 733 5.10 -22.26 17.12
C LYS A 733 6.05 -21.12 17.51
N GLU A 734 6.27 -20.13 16.64
CA GLU A 734 7.07 -18.94 17.00
C GLU A 734 6.29 -17.98 17.91
N LEU A 735 4.96 -17.90 17.75
CA LEU A 735 4.09 -17.11 18.65
C LEU A 735 3.89 -17.79 20.01
N SER A 736 3.92 -19.12 20.08
CA SER A 736 3.86 -19.90 21.34
C SER A 736 5.24 -20.21 21.91
N GLY A 737 6.30 -19.96 21.17
CA GLY A 737 7.67 -20.25 21.61
C GLY A 737 8.13 -19.37 22.77
N GLU A 738 8.98 -19.93 23.60
CA GLU A 738 9.74 -19.18 24.59
C GLU A 738 10.30 -17.92 23.93
N SER A 739 10.11 -16.76 24.55
CA SER A 739 10.67 -15.52 24.02
C SER A 739 12.16 -15.71 23.79
N HIS A 740 12.71 -15.11 22.74
CA HIS A 740 14.15 -15.15 22.50
C HIS A 740 14.96 -14.73 23.75
N LEU A 741 14.35 -13.88 24.59
CA LEU A 741 14.92 -13.46 25.87
C LEU A 741 14.94 -14.58 26.92
N GLU A 742 13.86 -15.35 27.08
CA GLU A 742 13.80 -16.48 28.03
C GLU A 742 14.74 -17.61 27.58
N ARG A 743 14.82 -17.85 26.26
CA ARG A 743 15.75 -18.83 25.71
C ARG A 743 17.19 -18.37 25.82
N ALA A 744 17.45 -17.07 25.60
CA ALA A 744 18.76 -16.47 25.81
C ALA A 744 19.15 -16.46 27.31
N GLN A 745 18.21 -16.18 28.20
CA GLN A 745 18.44 -16.24 29.64
C GLN A 745 18.70 -17.67 30.16
N LYS A 746 17.93 -18.68 29.70
CA LYS A 746 18.18 -20.08 30.00
C LYS A 746 19.55 -20.54 29.50
N LEU A 747 19.89 -20.20 28.25
CA LEU A 747 21.17 -20.55 27.66
C LEU A 747 22.34 -19.76 28.31
N ALA A 748 22.13 -18.52 28.71
CA ALA A 748 23.12 -17.77 29.48
C ALA A 748 23.37 -18.39 30.88
N CYS A 749 22.34 -18.93 31.51
CA CYS A 749 22.51 -19.68 32.74
C CYS A 749 23.29 -20.98 32.53
N GLU A 750 23.01 -21.72 31.47
CA GLU A 750 23.76 -22.93 31.10
C GLU A 750 25.21 -22.62 30.70
N CYS A 751 25.44 -21.54 29.92
CA CYS A 751 26.78 -21.07 29.59
C CYS A 751 27.59 -20.66 30.83
N ASN A 752 26.98 -19.92 31.75
CA ASN A 752 27.64 -19.53 32.98
C ASN A 752 28.04 -20.74 33.87
N ALA A 753 27.20 -21.77 33.87
CA ALA A 753 27.54 -23.01 34.59
C ALA A 753 28.70 -23.77 33.96
N VAL A 754 28.77 -23.79 32.59
CA VAL A 754 29.87 -24.43 31.85
C VAL A 754 31.18 -23.64 31.93
N HIS A 755 31.11 -22.32 32.04
CA HIS A 755 32.29 -21.44 32.04
C HIS A 755 32.85 -21.17 33.41
N ALA A 756 32.20 -21.61 34.49
CA ALA A 756 32.67 -21.41 35.87
C ALA A 756 34.07 -22.02 36.10
N GLU A 757 34.49 -22.99 35.29
CA GLU A 757 35.80 -23.65 35.40
C GLU A 757 36.86 -23.09 34.43
N LYS A 758 36.56 -22.08 33.62
CA LYS A 758 37.45 -21.56 32.58
C LYS A 758 38.01 -20.18 32.89
N SER A 759 39.18 -19.88 32.30
CA SER A 759 39.75 -18.54 32.48
C SER A 759 38.92 -17.47 31.75
N PRO A 760 38.95 -16.19 32.23
CA PRO A 760 38.20 -15.10 31.61
C PRO A 760 38.46 -14.90 30.10
N GLN A 761 39.69 -15.19 29.64
CA GLN A 761 40.04 -15.12 28.20
C GLN A 761 39.39 -16.23 27.40
N GLN A 762 39.35 -17.47 27.92
CA GLN A 762 38.67 -18.59 27.26
C GLN A 762 37.15 -18.39 27.17
N ILE A 763 36.57 -17.83 28.25
CA ILE A 763 35.16 -17.47 28.26
C ILE A 763 34.85 -16.42 27.19
N TYR A 764 35.70 -15.40 27.05
CA TYR A 764 35.52 -14.34 26.06
C TYR A 764 35.57 -14.86 24.62
N VAL A 765 36.53 -15.73 24.26
CA VAL A 765 36.69 -16.32 22.95
C VAL A 765 35.48 -17.22 22.61
N GLU A 766 35.09 -18.10 23.53
CA GLU A 766 33.96 -19.00 23.31
C GLU A 766 32.61 -18.27 23.22
N THR A 767 32.37 -17.29 24.09
CA THR A 767 31.16 -16.47 24.01
C THR A 767 31.09 -15.66 22.72
N THR A 768 32.23 -15.22 22.20
CA THR A 768 32.29 -14.53 20.93
C THR A 768 32.00 -15.47 19.76
N GLU A 769 32.60 -16.67 19.76
CA GLU A 769 32.32 -17.68 18.73
C GLU A 769 30.87 -18.19 18.80
N GLU A 770 30.33 -18.43 19.98
CA GLU A 770 28.94 -18.85 20.16
C GLU A 770 27.94 -17.76 19.82
N ARG A 771 28.28 -16.50 20.03
CA ARG A 771 27.49 -15.34 19.60
C ARG A 771 27.31 -15.31 18.08
N PHE A 772 28.26 -15.80 17.33
CA PHE A 772 28.17 -15.97 15.87
C PHE A 772 27.57 -17.31 15.44
N LYS A 773 27.70 -18.37 16.24
CA LYS A 773 27.13 -19.72 15.95
C LYS A 773 25.63 -19.78 16.13
N GLY A 774 25.16 -19.09 17.09
CA GLY A 774 23.76 -18.98 17.36
C GLY A 774 23.65 -17.84 18.29
N VAL A 775 23.34 -16.69 17.77
CA VAL A 775 22.77 -15.57 18.51
C VAL A 775 21.79 -16.09 19.57
N ARG A 776 21.50 -17.30 19.48
CA ARG A 776 20.64 -18.14 20.28
C ARG A 776 21.26 -18.66 21.54
N ARG A 777 22.59 -18.62 21.70
CA ARG A 777 23.24 -19.24 22.84
C ARG A 777 23.75 -18.27 23.87
N CYS A 778 24.08 -17.04 23.52
CA CYS A 778 24.72 -16.12 24.46
C CYS A 778 24.31 -14.66 24.35
N CYS A 779 23.12 -14.34 23.77
CA CYS A 779 22.62 -12.94 23.74
C CYS A 779 21.18 -12.84 24.11
#